data_bd828b12226a13e197a5c772e29d4a6c
#
_entry.id   bd828b12226a13e197a5c772e29d4a6c
#
_cell.length_a   1.000
_cell.length_b   1.000
_cell.length_c   1.000
_cell.angle_alpha   90.00
_cell.angle_beta   90.00
_cell.angle_gamma   90.00
#
_symmetry.space_group_name_H-M   'P 1'
#
loop_
_entity.id
_entity.type
_entity.pdbx_description
1 polymer ?
#
loop_
_entity_poly.entity_id
_entity_poly.type
_entity_poly.pdbx_seq_one_letter_code
_entity_poly.pdbx_strand_id
1 'polypeptide(L)'
;MKKGLSRRNLFKYMGVGGATAVVAGCENNPEKLIPMLVPPTDYEYTPQTAYQYMTTCRECDAACGMMVTTREHRAQKAEGNPNHPLNQGSLCARGQASMQSLYNPNRHAYPLADGKQIPWEEGMQQFTAIIKAASGAIAYLGKPASGSEGSFVDEWLQAAGGGQRVNFDLLTQNSQNAANKISFGRADIPEYAFEEAGLILNFSADFLENWGNSVENARRFADMHAYQSGRKNKFIHISPHVSLTGAKSDRWIVINPGTEGLVALAIAAVIRNKNDSHKFLKNYLAAYSPEKVSEATGVPVEVMYELAADAIKHGPLLALGGGNVSATDQSVETLVAVNILNAVSGALDKTVRFYDQTAPESSNHQDLTQLISDLESGKIKLLIIDESNPVYALPPSMAFKQALKNTFVVSIAAQQSETTNAANLVLPALTAYESWGDAFPRSGVNSIQQPVMATVNNFDAKAREDILLTAAQSINKKAFSGNNNYLDYLQKKWQKIQRRVGDSGSFDSFWISVLENGGIFETSKYKSVSLNRKVTAVKVNDPGLADDNGLTLLPTTSLLIGDGSGANKPWLQEVPHPMSQIVWDSWVEINPETAQKLGINDRAIIEVTTPHGSVQATAYYHFGIHRNAIAIPMGQGHQNSGEVADGFGINVMELLSDKMDSAGNFALVGNRAELKLINEKSYTVNTDGNARQLGREIAGATTVEKLSKGEAHHGGHKRPIEFYPDRSETAGYYKPYRWGMTIDLDRCNGCSACMVACYAENNIPVVGKVRTGIGREMSWIRLERYIEGYGDDFETRFS
;
A
#
# COMPACT_ATOMS: atom_id res chain seq x y z
N MET A 1 21.41 -47.60 -55.16
CA MET A 1 20.59 -46.40 -55.41
C MET A 1 19.42 -46.36 -54.42
N LYS A 2 19.46 -45.54 -53.37
CA LYS A 2 18.37 -45.38 -52.41
C LYS A 2 17.39 -44.38 -53.05
N LYS A 3 16.19 -44.79 -53.38
CA LYS A 3 15.13 -43.90 -53.84
C LYS A 3 14.68 -43.05 -52.65
N GLY A 4 14.99 -41.76 -52.67
CA GLY A 4 14.48 -40.79 -51.72
C GLY A 4 12.96 -40.64 -51.81
N LEU A 5 12.30 -40.59 -50.65
CA LEU A 5 10.88 -40.27 -50.53
C LEU A 5 10.59 -38.89 -51.12
N SER A 6 9.70 -38.81 -52.09
CA SER A 6 9.29 -37.51 -52.62
C SER A 6 8.43 -36.74 -51.62
N ARG A 7 8.52 -35.41 -51.58
CA ARG A 7 7.75 -34.53 -50.67
C ARG A 7 6.24 -34.83 -50.75
N ARG A 8 5.72 -35.21 -51.92
CA ARG A 8 4.31 -35.57 -52.13
C ARG A 8 3.89 -36.87 -51.41
N ASN A 9 4.82 -37.84 -51.30
CA ASN A 9 4.57 -39.09 -50.59
C ASN A 9 4.72 -38.88 -49.07
N LEU A 10 5.60 -37.99 -48.62
CA LEU A 10 5.70 -37.59 -47.23
C LEU A 10 4.40 -36.93 -46.71
N PHE A 11 3.83 -36.01 -47.48
CA PHE A 11 2.53 -35.38 -47.16
C PHE A 11 1.36 -36.38 -47.17
N LYS A 12 1.38 -37.37 -48.07
CA LYS A 12 0.35 -38.44 -48.06
C LYS A 12 0.45 -39.32 -46.80
N TYR A 13 1.65 -39.66 -46.37
CA TYR A 13 1.86 -40.44 -45.15
C TYR A 13 1.56 -39.60 -43.87
N MET A 14 1.89 -38.33 -43.86
CA MET A 14 1.51 -37.42 -42.76
C MET A 14 0.00 -37.18 -42.73
N GLY A 15 -0.68 -37.04 -43.86
CA GLY A 15 -2.15 -36.88 -43.94
C GLY A 15 -2.90 -38.10 -43.43
N VAL A 16 -2.45 -39.30 -43.75
CA VAL A 16 -3.06 -40.54 -43.28
C VAL A 16 -2.71 -40.78 -41.77
N GLY A 17 -1.48 -40.50 -41.36
CA GLY A 17 -1.08 -40.60 -39.95
C GLY A 17 -1.76 -39.55 -39.06
N GLY A 18 -1.96 -38.32 -39.60
CA GLY A 18 -2.70 -37.26 -38.91
C GLY A 18 -4.19 -37.55 -38.75
N ALA A 19 -4.82 -38.13 -39.80
CA ALA A 19 -6.23 -38.50 -39.73
C ALA A 19 -6.51 -39.65 -38.78
N THR A 20 -5.63 -40.64 -38.72
CA THR A 20 -5.72 -41.71 -37.70
C THR A 20 -5.46 -41.23 -36.27
N ALA A 21 -4.56 -40.29 -36.08
CA ALA A 21 -4.33 -39.70 -34.76
C ALA A 21 -5.52 -38.83 -34.30
N VAL A 22 -6.18 -38.11 -35.25
CA VAL A 22 -7.39 -37.29 -34.90
C VAL A 22 -8.61 -38.19 -34.65
N VAL A 23 -8.80 -39.28 -35.40
CA VAL A 23 -9.90 -40.23 -35.14
C VAL A 23 -9.69 -41.04 -33.84
N ALA A 24 -8.43 -41.39 -33.51
CA ALA A 24 -8.11 -42.04 -32.25
C ALA A 24 -8.17 -41.10 -31.03
N GLY A 25 -8.15 -39.77 -31.29
CA GLY A 25 -8.27 -38.77 -30.21
C GLY A 25 -9.70 -38.34 -29.92
N CYS A 26 -10.70 -38.79 -30.71
CA CYS A 26 -12.11 -38.41 -30.54
C CYS A 26 -13.00 -39.48 -29.92
N GLU A 27 -12.50 -40.67 -29.68
CA GLU A 27 -13.22 -41.68 -28.89
C GLU A 27 -12.76 -41.68 -27.44
N ASN A 28 -13.67 -41.31 -26.54
CA ASN A 28 -13.61 -41.44 -25.09
C ASN A 28 -12.20 -41.18 -24.51
N ASN A 29 -12.03 -40.05 -23.91
CA ASN A 29 -10.90 -39.82 -23.02
C ASN A 29 -10.46 -41.19 -22.44
N PRO A 30 -9.37 -41.81 -22.83
CA PRO A 30 -8.84 -42.84 -22.01
C PRO A 30 -8.52 -42.11 -20.72
N GLU A 31 -9.21 -42.43 -19.66
CA GLU A 31 -8.65 -42.20 -18.34
C GLU A 31 -7.22 -42.71 -18.47
N LYS A 32 -6.26 -41.82 -18.64
CA LYS A 32 -4.87 -42.13 -18.47
C LYS A 32 -4.71 -42.38 -16.98
N LEU A 33 -5.12 -43.56 -16.55
CA LEU A 33 -4.67 -44.16 -15.33
C LEU A 33 -3.16 -44.29 -15.51
N ILE A 34 -2.44 -43.26 -15.12
CA ILE A 34 -1.04 -43.41 -14.76
C ILE A 34 -1.10 -44.25 -13.49
N PRO A 35 -0.76 -45.54 -13.52
CA PRO A 35 -0.75 -46.35 -12.31
C PRO A 35 0.17 -45.66 -11.33
N MET A 36 -0.35 -45.20 -10.19
CA MET A 36 0.49 -44.77 -9.09
C MET A 36 1.25 -45.99 -8.64
N LEU A 37 2.55 -46.07 -8.98
CA LEU A 37 3.43 -47.13 -8.58
C LEU A 37 3.67 -47.15 -7.06
N VAL A 38 3.41 -46.02 -6.41
CA VAL A 38 3.38 -45.88 -4.95
C VAL A 38 2.12 -45.10 -4.60
N PRO A 39 1.09 -45.72 -3.94
CA PRO A 39 -0.03 -44.96 -3.41
C PRO A 39 0.53 -43.94 -2.41
N PRO A 40 -0.08 -42.72 -2.34
CA PRO A 40 0.30 -41.78 -1.32
C PRO A 40 0.11 -42.45 0.04
N THR A 41 1.19 -42.50 0.85
CA THR A 41 1.16 -43.08 2.18
C THR A 41 0.37 -42.24 3.16
N ASP A 42 0.09 -40.99 2.84
CA ASP A 42 -0.72 -40.07 3.62
C ASP A 42 -2.09 -39.89 2.95
N TYR A 43 -3.12 -40.40 3.61
CA TYR A 43 -4.52 -40.23 3.21
C TYR A 43 -5.01 -38.77 3.26
N GLU A 44 -4.15 -37.84 3.68
CA GLU A 44 -4.44 -36.41 3.78
C GLU A 44 -4.36 -35.68 2.41
N TYR A 45 -3.77 -36.31 1.40
CA TYR A 45 -3.64 -35.69 0.08
C TYR A 45 -4.55 -36.34 -0.95
N THR A 46 -5.58 -35.59 -1.39
CA THR A 46 -6.41 -35.99 -2.52
C THR A 46 -6.00 -35.17 -3.74
N PRO A 47 -5.50 -35.79 -4.85
CA PRO A 47 -5.15 -35.10 -6.06
C PRO A 47 -6.31 -34.23 -6.56
N GLN A 48 -6.01 -33.04 -7.08
CA GLN A 48 -6.98 -32.03 -7.56
C GLN A 48 -7.89 -31.40 -6.50
N THR A 49 -7.83 -31.82 -5.24
CA THR A 49 -8.56 -31.15 -4.17
C THR A 49 -7.87 -29.84 -3.82
N ALA A 50 -8.67 -28.76 -3.72
CA ALA A 50 -8.20 -27.48 -3.23
C ALA A 50 -8.26 -27.44 -1.70
N TYR A 51 -7.17 -27.06 -1.05
CA TYR A 51 -7.14 -26.77 0.38
C TYR A 51 -7.04 -25.28 0.59
N GLN A 52 -7.65 -24.78 1.64
CA GLN A 52 -7.64 -23.36 2.00
C GLN A 52 -6.98 -23.17 3.35
N TYR A 53 -6.00 -22.27 3.41
CA TYR A 53 -5.29 -21.90 4.63
C TYR A 53 -5.57 -20.44 4.94
N MET A 54 -6.03 -20.15 6.16
CA MET A 54 -6.17 -18.79 6.65
C MET A 54 -4.82 -18.30 7.14
N THR A 55 -4.37 -17.15 6.66
CA THR A 55 -3.09 -16.54 7.03
C THR A 55 -3.20 -15.00 7.03
N THR A 56 -2.09 -14.31 7.19
CA THR A 56 -2.03 -12.84 7.28
C THR A 56 -1.20 -12.26 6.14
N CYS A 57 -1.72 -11.24 5.46
CA CYS A 57 -1.00 -10.47 4.46
C CYS A 57 0.13 -9.65 5.12
N ARG A 58 1.34 -9.67 4.54
CA ARG A 58 2.51 -8.93 5.02
C ARG A 58 3.00 -7.87 4.03
N GLU A 59 2.17 -7.47 3.07
CA GLU A 59 2.53 -6.44 2.08
C GLU A 59 2.56 -5.03 2.66
N CYS A 60 1.91 -4.81 3.80
CA CYS A 60 1.91 -3.56 4.56
C CYS A 60 1.39 -3.79 5.99
N ASP A 61 1.42 -2.76 6.82
CA ASP A 61 1.01 -2.80 8.24
C ASP A 61 -0.49 -3.03 8.47
N ALA A 62 -1.32 -2.95 7.42
CA ALA A 62 -2.75 -3.26 7.53
C ALA A 62 -3.02 -4.70 7.95
N ALA A 63 -2.09 -5.63 7.72
CA ALA A 63 -2.14 -7.02 8.16
C ALA A 63 -3.50 -7.69 7.89
N CYS A 64 -4.03 -7.53 6.67
CA CYS A 64 -5.32 -8.10 6.28
C CYS A 64 -5.32 -9.63 6.40
N GLY A 65 -6.43 -10.20 6.86
CA GLY A 65 -6.62 -11.65 6.85
C GLY A 65 -6.73 -12.19 5.42
N MET A 66 -6.03 -13.26 5.15
CA MET A 66 -6.00 -13.91 3.84
C MET A 66 -6.50 -15.34 3.94
N MET A 67 -7.12 -15.81 2.86
CA MET A 67 -7.42 -17.21 2.57
C MET A 67 -6.61 -17.60 1.33
N VAL A 68 -5.69 -18.53 1.48
CA VAL A 68 -4.83 -18.99 0.39
C VAL A 68 -5.28 -20.37 -0.06
N THR A 69 -5.62 -20.46 -1.34
CA THR A 69 -5.96 -21.73 -1.99
C THR A 69 -4.69 -22.42 -2.48
N THR A 70 -4.50 -23.68 -2.04
CA THR A 70 -3.40 -24.54 -2.47
C THR A 70 -3.96 -25.76 -3.21
N ARG A 71 -3.23 -26.20 -4.22
CA ARG A 71 -3.46 -27.47 -4.91
C ARG A 71 -2.13 -28.16 -5.10
N GLU A 72 -2.10 -29.47 -4.87
CA GLU A 72 -0.87 -30.26 -5.01
C GLU A 72 0.32 -29.65 -4.25
N HIS A 73 0.05 -29.21 -3.00
CA HIS A 73 0.99 -28.54 -2.10
C HIS A 73 1.57 -27.22 -2.62
N ARG A 74 0.93 -26.58 -3.61
CA ARG A 74 1.37 -25.29 -4.19
C ARG A 74 0.30 -24.24 -3.97
N ALA A 75 0.69 -23.11 -3.41
CA ALA A 75 -0.16 -21.96 -3.29
C ALA A 75 -0.48 -21.39 -4.68
N GLN A 76 -1.75 -21.20 -4.99
CA GLN A 76 -2.20 -20.76 -6.32
C GLN A 76 -2.89 -19.42 -6.30
N LYS A 77 -3.66 -19.13 -5.26
CA LYS A 77 -4.41 -17.89 -5.17
C LYS A 77 -4.55 -17.41 -3.74
N ALA A 78 -4.46 -16.08 -3.57
CA ALA A 78 -4.76 -15.38 -2.34
C ALA A 78 -6.07 -14.59 -2.47
N GLU A 79 -6.96 -14.73 -1.49
CA GLU A 79 -8.20 -13.98 -1.36
C GLU A 79 -8.31 -13.44 0.07
N GLY A 80 -9.20 -12.49 0.32
CA GLY A 80 -9.42 -12.02 1.67
C GLY A 80 -10.15 -13.05 2.54
N ASN A 81 -9.79 -13.12 3.81
CA ASN A 81 -10.50 -13.94 4.78
C ASN A 81 -11.86 -13.27 5.13
N PRO A 82 -13.01 -13.88 4.83
CA PRO A 82 -14.33 -13.28 5.10
C PRO A 82 -14.62 -13.08 6.59
N ASN A 83 -13.98 -13.87 7.46
CA ASN A 83 -14.17 -13.81 8.91
C ASN A 83 -13.26 -12.74 9.58
N HIS A 84 -12.29 -12.17 8.84
CA HIS A 84 -11.39 -11.19 9.42
C HIS A 84 -12.07 -9.82 9.55
N PRO A 85 -12.09 -9.18 10.75
CA PRO A 85 -12.94 -8.02 11.01
C PRO A 85 -12.57 -6.77 10.22
N LEU A 86 -11.29 -6.62 9.82
CA LEU A 86 -10.84 -5.43 9.10
C LEU A 86 -11.20 -5.49 7.61
N ASN A 87 -10.85 -6.56 6.92
CA ASN A 87 -11.00 -6.64 5.47
C ASN A 87 -12.20 -7.45 4.96
N GLN A 88 -12.83 -8.29 5.80
CA GLN A 88 -14.10 -9.01 5.52
C GLN A 88 -14.17 -9.59 4.09
N GLY A 89 -13.14 -10.34 3.70
CA GLY A 89 -13.07 -10.97 2.38
C GLY A 89 -12.44 -10.11 1.26
N SER A 90 -12.10 -8.85 1.52
CA SER A 90 -11.47 -7.98 0.53
C SER A 90 -9.94 -7.98 0.63
N LEU A 91 -9.25 -7.79 -0.50
CA LEU A 91 -7.82 -7.49 -0.58
C LEU A 91 -7.58 -6.34 -1.57
N CYS A 92 -6.53 -5.55 -1.34
CA CYS A 92 -6.05 -4.55 -2.31
C CYS A 92 -5.26 -5.19 -3.45
N ALA A 93 -4.89 -4.41 -4.45
CA ALA A 93 -4.08 -4.88 -5.59
C ALA A 93 -2.77 -5.55 -5.16
N ARG A 94 -2.06 -4.98 -4.16
CA ARG A 94 -0.82 -5.57 -3.61
C ARG A 94 -1.08 -6.92 -2.94
N GLY A 95 -2.16 -7.03 -2.15
CA GLY A 95 -2.56 -8.29 -1.52
C GLY A 95 -2.93 -9.37 -2.55
N GLN A 96 -3.62 -9.01 -3.63
CA GLN A 96 -3.90 -9.94 -4.74
C GLN A 96 -2.63 -10.38 -5.49
N ALA A 97 -1.64 -9.48 -5.65
CA ALA A 97 -0.37 -9.78 -6.30
C ALA A 97 0.68 -10.41 -5.37
N SER A 98 0.42 -10.54 -4.07
CA SER A 98 1.41 -10.95 -3.07
C SER A 98 2.03 -12.33 -3.33
N MET A 99 1.28 -13.22 -4.00
CA MET A 99 1.76 -14.53 -4.45
C MET A 99 2.97 -14.44 -5.39
N GLN A 100 3.11 -13.33 -6.14
CA GLN A 100 4.27 -13.14 -7.01
C GLN A 100 5.58 -13.03 -6.24
N SER A 101 5.56 -12.63 -4.96
CA SER A 101 6.75 -12.66 -4.10
C SER A 101 7.21 -14.09 -3.80
N LEU A 102 6.27 -15.03 -3.65
CA LEU A 102 6.58 -16.44 -3.35
C LEU A 102 7.34 -17.13 -4.50
N TYR A 103 6.92 -16.86 -5.74
CA TYR A 103 7.47 -17.51 -6.94
C TYR A 103 8.43 -16.60 -7.73
N ASN A 104 8.85 -15.48 -7.15
CA ASN A 104 9.74 -14.54 -7.82
C ASN A 104 11.11 -15.19 -8.10
N PRO A 105 11.60 -15.22 -9.35
CA PRO A 105 12.90 -15.79 -9.67
C PRO A 105 14.09 -15.00 -9.09
N ASN A 106 13.89 -13.73 -8.72
CA ASN A 106 14.92 -12.89 -8.12
C ASN A 106 15.01 -13.04 -6.58
N ARG A 107 14.41 -14.07 -5.99
CA ARG A 107 14.63 -14.43 -4.60
C ARG A 107 16.08 -14.89 -4.38
N HIS A 108 16.60 -14.60 -3.20
CA HIS A 108 17.88 -15.18 -2.78
C HIS A 108 17.74 -16.71 -2.63
N ALA A 109 18.47 -17.46 -3.45
CA ALA A 109 18.40 -18.91 -3.45
C ALA A 109 19.36 -19.54 -2.44
N TYR A 110 20.47 -18.87 -2.11
CA TYR A 110 21.54 -19.37 -1.24
C TYR A 110 22.12 -18.22 -0.42
N PRO A 111 22.80 -18.52 0.71
CA PRO A 111 23.58 -17.52 1.42
C PRO A 111 24.70 -16.94 0.54
N LEU A 112 24.95 -15.62 0.67
CA LEU A 112 25.99 -14.91 -0.07
C LEU A 112 26.95 -14.23 0.91
N ALA A 113 28.25 -14.41 0.71
CA ALA A 113 29.29 -13.63 1.37
C ALA A 113 30.01 -12.78 0.33
N ASP A 114 30.01 -11.45 0.49
CA ASP A 114 30.55 -10.48 -0.48
C ASP A 114 30.10 -10.79 -1.92
N GLY A 115 28.79 -11.07 -2.08
CA GLY A 115 28.15 -11.40 -3.36
C GLY A 115 28.44 -12.80 -3.91
N LYS A 116 29.20 -13.65 -3.20
CA LYS A 116 29.51 -15.03 -3.61
C LYS A 116 28.69 -16.03 -2.83
N GLN A 117 28.17 -17.03 -3.52
CA GLN A 117 27.42 -18.12 -2.90
C GLN A 117 28.32 -18.92 -1.93
N ILE A 118 27.78 -19.19 -0.74
CA ILE A 118 28.41 -20.02 0.29
C ILE A 118 27.39 -21.03 0.85
N PRO A 119 27.84 -22.15 1.47
CA PRO A 119 26.94 -23.04 2.18
C PRO A 119 26.32 -22.40 3.42
N TRP A 120 25.13 -22.85 3.83
CA TRP A 120 24.47 -22.40 5.07
C TRP A 120 25.33 -22.52 6.32
N GLU A 121 26.08 -23.65 6.44
CA GLU A 121 26.97 -23.86 7.58
C GLU A 121 27.99 -22.75 7.70
N GLU A 122 28.63 -22.40 6.60
CA GLU A 122 29.59 -21.29 6.54
C GLU A 122 28.93 -19.94 6.84
N GLY A 123 27.77 -19.66 6.25
CA GLY A 123 27.00 -18.44 6.53
C GLY A 123 26.64 -18.28 8.00
N MET A 124 26.16 -19.33 8.64
CA MET A 124 25.84 -19.36 10.06
C MET A 124 27.08 -19.25 10.95
N GLN A 125 28.21 -19.83 10.55
CA GLN A 125 29.51 -19.68 11.25
C GLN A 125 29.96 -18.22 11.20
N GLN A 126 29.97 -17.58 10.02
CA GLN A 126 30.33 -16.17 9.87
C GLN A 126 29.39 -15.29 10.70
N PHE A 127 28.07 -15.50 10.62
CA PHE A 127 27.07 -14.73 11.38
C PHE A 127 27.28 -14.86 12.89
N THR A 128 27.47 -16.08 13.39
CA THR A 128 27.70 -16.33 14.82
C THR A 128 29.04 -15.72 15.28
N ALA A 129 30.08 -15.78 14.45
CA ALA A 129 31.38 -15.22 14.78
C ALA A 129 31.32 -13.69 14.89
N ILE A 130 30.66 -13.01 13.96
CA ILE A 130 30.54 -11.55 14.02
C ILE A 130 29.67 -11.06 15.18
N ILE A 131 28.58 -11.78 15.53
CA ILE A 131 27.78 -11.46 16.71
C ILE A 131 28.66 -11.50 17.97
N LYS A 132 29.48 -12.57 18.14
CA LYS A 132 30.41 -12.70 19.28
C LYS A 132 31.43 -11.56 19.31
N ALA A 133 31.99 -11.20 18.14
CA ALA A 133 32.98 -10.14 18.03
C ALA A 133 32.38 -8.75 18.30
N ALA A 134 31.11 -8.53 17.89
CA ALA A 134 30.40 -7.27 18.05
C ALA A 134 29.98 -6.98 19.50
N SER A 135 29.71 -7.99 20.30
CA SER A 135 29.30 -7.97 21.72
C SER A 135 28.78 -6.61 22.23
N GLY A 136 27.49 -6.37 22.19
CA GLY A 136 26.86 -5.10 22.59
C GLY A 136 26.91 -3.95 21.56
N ALA A 137 27.74 -4.07 20.51
CA ALA A 137 27.82 -3.09 19.42
C ALA A 137 27.00 -3.57 18.19
N ILE A 138 25.76 -4.01 18.45
CA ILE A 138 24.85 -4.59 17.45
C ILE A 138 23.67 -3.62 17.25
N ALA A 139 23.32 -3.38 15.97
CA ALA A 139 22.06 -2.76 15.62
C ALA A 139 21.21 -3.72 14.74
N TYR A 140 19.93 -3.73 15.01
CA TYR A 140 18.93 -4.44 14.20
C TYR A 140 17.99 -3.41 13.58
N LEU A 141 17.95 -3.34 12.26
CA LEU A 141 17.11 -2.45 11.48
C LEU A 141 16.05 -3.27 10.74
N GLY A 142 14.79 -3.08 11.07
CA GLY A 142 13.66 -3.78 10.46
C GLY A 142 12.40 -2.95 10.42
N LYS A 143 11.32 -3.50 9.88
CA LYS A 143 10.01 -2.83 9.90
C LYS A 143 9.43 -2.80 11.33
N PRO A 144 8.54 -1.84 11.65
CA PRO A 144 7.79 -1.85 12.90
C PRO A 144 7.03 -3.17 13.07
N ALA A 145 7.18 -3.83 14.21
CA ALA A 145 6.51 -5.09 14.48
C ALA A 145 5.11 -4.88 15.04
N SER A 146 4.13 -5.57 14.51
CA SER A 146 2.74 -5.51 14.99
C SER A 146 2.29 -6.73 15.81
N GLY A 147 3.21 -7.65 16.11
CA GLY A 147 2.91 -8.93 16.80
C GLY A 147 3.97 -9.34 17.80
N SER A 148 4.22 -10.64 17.89
CA SER A 148 5.22 -11.24 18.79
C SER A 148 6.67 -10.99 18.36
N GLU A 149 6.89 -10.60 17.12
CA GLU A 149 8.20 -10.40 16.49
C GLU A 149 9.07 -9.38 17.22
N GLY A 150 8.51 -8.18 17.55
CA GLY A 150 9.28 -7.15 18.25
C GLY A 150 9.87 -7.64 19.56
N SER A 151 9.05 -8.33 20.39
CA SER A 151 9.53 -8.90 21.65
C SER A 151 10.54 -10.04 21.44
N PHE A 152 10.44 -10.79 20.33
CA PHE A 152 11.40 -11.80 19.97
C PHE A 152 12.77 -11.19 19.63
N VAL A 153 12.79 -10.14 18.82
CA VAL A 153 14.02 -9.44 18.44
C VAL A 153 14.67 -8.78 19.67
N ASP A 154 13.89 -8.16 20.57
CA ASP A 154 14.42 -7.57 21.79
C ASP A 154 15.04 -8.64 22.71
N GLU A 155 14.40 -9.80 22.90
CA GLU A 155 14.92 -10.96 23.62
C GLU A 155 16.20 -11.51 22.94
N TRP A 156 16.22 -11.51 21.60
CA TRP A 156 17.37 -11.93 20.82
C TRP A 156 18.58 -11.02 21.01
N LEU A 157 18.38 -9.71 20.93
CA LEU A 157 19.45 -8.72 21.16
C LEU A 157 20.07 -8.87 22.54
N GLN A 158 19.26 -9.11 23.58
CA GLN A 158 19.75 -9.41 24.91
C GLN A 158 20.61 -10.69 24.95
N ALA A 159 20.15 -11.75 24.27
CA ALA A 159 20.88 -13.02 24.20
C ALA A 159 22.19 -12.90 23.40
N ALA A 160 22.25 -12.00 22.43
CA ALA A 160 23.43 -11.71 21.60
C ALA A 160 24.48 -10.81 22.31
N GLY A 161 24.23 -10.41 23.56
CA GLY A 161 25.15 -9.59 24.33
C GLY A 161 24.77 -8.10 24.40
N GLY A 162 23.61 -7.74 23.97
CA GLY A 162 23.06 -6.37 23.91
C GLY A 162 23.05 -5.79 22.50
N GLY A 163 22.40 -4.65 22.33
CA GLY A 163 22.25 -3.97 21.06
C GLY A 163 21.05 -3.03 21.05
N GLN A 164 20.80 -2.40 19.92
CA GLN A 164 19.63 -1.53 19.71
C GLN A 164 18.79 -2.02 18.55
N ARG A 165 17.46 -1.94 18.68
CA ARG A 165 16.51 -2.14 17.59
C ARG A 165 16.06 -0.80 17.06
N VAL A 166 16.15 -0.60 15.76
CA VAL A 166 15.67 0.59 15.06
C VAL A 166 14.59 0.15 14.08
N ASN A 167 13.43 0.76 14.17
CA ASN A 167 12.34 0.52 13.23
C ASN A 167 12.43 1.50 12.06
N PHE A 168 12.30 0.99 10.84
CA PHE A 168 12.28 1.80 9.63
C PHE A 168 11.11 1.43 8.72
N ASP A 169 10.24 2.40 8.49
CA ASP A 169 9.23 2.42 7.46
C ASP A 169 9.16 3.85 6.90
N LEU A 170 9.21 4.00 5.59
CA LEU A 170 9.11 5.30 4.93
C LEU A 170 7.73 5.95 5.16
N LEU A 171 6.68 5.14 5.22
CA LEU A 171 5.26 5.57 5.32
C LEU A 171 4.73 5.43 6.76
N THR A 172 5.41 6.02 7.71
CA THR A 172 5.05 5.91 9.14
C THR A 172 3.90 6.83 9.55
N GLN A 173 3.15 6.42 10.58
CA GLN A 173 2.07 7.21 11.21
C GLN A 173 2.54 7.95 12.47
N ASN A 174 3.84 8.15 12.67
CA ASN A 174 4.38 8.71 13.90
C ASN A 174 3.90 10.15 14.17
N SER A 175 3.75 10.99 13.14
CA SER A 175 3.19 12.34 13.29
C SER A 175 1.75 12.31 13.83
N GLN A 176 0.95 11.33 13.41
CA GLN A 176 -0.42 11.16 13.91
C GLN A 176 -0.43 10.69 15.38
N ASN A 177 0.47 9.77 15.75
CA ASN A 177 0.67 9.34 17.13
C ASN A 177 1.06 10.53 18.03
N ALA A 178 1.98 11.38 17.58
CA ALA A 178 2.41 12.57 18.29
C ALA A 178 1.28 13.60 18.44
N ALA A 179 0.54 13.87 17.37
CA ALA A 179 -0.61 14.76 17.38
C ALA A 179 -1.72 14.27 18.34
N ASN A 180 -2.02 12.96 18.33
CA ASN A 180 -2.98 12.35 19.23
C ASN A 180 -2.51 12.43 20.70
N LYS A 181 -1.22 12.25 20.95
CA LYS A 181 -0.63 12.43 22.28
C LYS A 181 -0.79 13.85 22.80
N ILE A 182 -0.62 14.86 21.97
CA ILE A 182 -0.86 16.27 22.31
C ILE A 182 -2.35 16.52 22.54
N SER A 183 -3.20 16.06 21.60
CA SER A 183 -4.63 16.36 21.57
C SER A 183 -5.43 15.60 22.63
N PHE A 184 -5.11 14.33 22.88
CA PHE A 184 -5.93 13.41 23.68
C PHE A 184 -5.14 12.72 24.80
N GLY A 185 -3.81 12.95 24.91
CA GLY A 185 -2.94 12.29 25.88
C GLY A 185 -2.62 10.83 25.52
N ARG A 186 -2.90 10.39 24.31
CA ARG A 186 -2.73 9.02 23.80
C ARG A 186 -1.94 9.04 22.49
N ALA A 187 -1.04 8.09 22.29
CA ALA A 187 -0.22 7.98 21.08
C ALA A 187 -0.71 6.87 20.12
N ASP A 188 -1.95 6.40 20.28
CA ASP A 188 -2.55 5.39 19.39
C ASP A 188 -3.43 6.05 18.31
N ILE A 189 -3.66 5.29 17.25
CA ILE A 189 -4.51 5.71 16.12
C ILE A 189 -5.95 5.31 16.45
N PRO A 190 -6.93 6.23 16.31
CA PRO A 190 -8.34 5.90 16.50
C PRO A 190 -8.89 5.07 15.34
N GLU A 191 -9.98 4.38 15.58
CA GLU A 191 -10.87 3.92 14.52
C GLU A 191 -11.63 5.11 13.95
N TYR A 192 -11.65 5.23 12.64
CA TYR A 192 -12.48 6.19 11.93
C TYR A 192 -13.75 5.50 11.42
N ALA A 193 -14.88 5.81 12.04
CA ALA A 193 -16.17 5.24 11.68
C ALA A 193 -16.78 6.00 10.50
N PHE A 194 -16.28 5.74 9.30
CA PHE A 194 -16.73 6.37 8.05
C PHE A 194 -18.25 6.22 7.87
N GLU A 195 -18.77 5.03 8.11
CA GLU A 195 -20.19 4.69 7.94
C GLU A 195 -21.13 5.51 8.81
N GLU A 196 -20.65 6.11 9.89
CA GLU A 196 -21.40 6.98 10.78
C GLU A 196 -21.35 8.46 10.34
N ALA A 197 -20.47 8.81 9.40
CA ALA A 197 -20.29 10.19 8.99
C ALA A 197 -21.40 10.66 8.04
N GLY A 198 -21.99 11.80 8.32
CA GLY A 198 -22.87 12.49 7.38
C GLY A 198 -22.10 13.41 6.43
N LEU A 199 -20.91 13.84 6.84
CA LEU A 199 -19.95 14.61 6.05
C LEU A 199 -18.52 14.17 6.39
N ILE A 200 -17.69 13.98 5.37
CA ILE A 200 -16.23 13.86 5.51
C ILE A 200 -15.58 15.15 4.98
N LEU A 201 -14.72 15.77 5.80
CA LEU A 201 -13.75 16.80 5.36
C LEU A 201 -12.36 16.17 5.40
N ASN A 202 -11.78 15.97 4.25
CA ASN A 202 -10.50 15.30 4.10
C ASN A 202 -9.38 16.28 3.74
N PHE A 203 -8.44 16.48 4.65
CA PHE A 203 -7.28 17.33 4.49
C PHE A 203 -6.08 16.48 4.02
N SER A 204 -6.07 16.18 2.73
CA SER A 204 -4.98 15.44 2.04
C SER A 204 -4.71 14.02 2.52
N ALA A 205 -5.60 13.35 3.27
CA ALA A 205 -5.40 11.95 3.64
C ALA A 205 -5.82 11.00 2.51
N ASP A 206 -4.89 10.19 2.01
CA ASP A 206 -5.13 9.24 0.91
C ASP A 206 -5.70 7.91 1.41
N PHE A 207 -6.84 7.98 2.12
CA PHE A 207 -7.41 6.87 2.87
C PHE A 207 -7.95 5.70 2.01
N LEU A 208 -8.15 5.90 0.73
CA LEU A 208 -8.48 4.83 -0.22
C LEU A 208 -7.24 4.19 -0.87
N GLU A 209 -6.04 4.68 -0.58
CA GLU A 209 -4.78 4.26 -1.20
C GLU A 209 -3.82 3.63 -0.19
N ASN A 210 -3.02 4.44 0.50
CA ASN A 210 -1.95 3.96 1.37
C ASN A 210 -2.00 4.52 2.81
N TRP A 211 -3.00 5.32 3.15
CA TRP A 211 -3.14 5.89 4.47
C TRP A 211 -3.91 4.94 5.40
N GLY A 212 -3.27 4.48 6.46
CA GLY A 212 -3.85 3.53 7.42
C GLY A 212 -4.22 2.19 6.76
N ASN A 213 -5.31 1.57 7.22
CA ASN A 213 -5.85 0.36 6.58
C ASN A 213 -6.79 0.74 5.43
N SER A 214 -6.25 0.94 4.23
CA SER A 214 -7.01 1.36 3.06
C SER A 214 -8.13 0.38 2.66
N VAL A 215 -7.99 -0.92 2.92
CA VAL A 215 -9.03 -1.92 2.61
C VAL A 215 -10.24 -1.75 3.54
N GLU A 216 -10.01 -1.58 4.84
CA GLU A 216 -11.08 -1.29 5.80
C GLU A 216 -11.73 0.07 5.51
N ASN A 217 -10.90 1.10 5.29
CA ASN A 217 -11.37 2.44 4.98
C ASN A 217 -12.23 2.47 3.72
N ALA A 218 -11.81 1.80 2.65
CA ALA A 218 -12.55 1.72 1.38
C ALA A 218 -13.92 1.06 1.55
N ARG A 219 -14.00 -0.02 2.32
CA ARG A 219 -15.26 -0.71 2.60
C ARG A 219 -16.23 0.19 3.38
N ARG A 220 -15.75 0.79 4.48
CA ARG A 220 -16.57 1.67 5.32
C ARG A 220 -16.97 2.95 4.59
N PHE A 221 -16.06 3.50 3.76
CA PHE A 221 -16.36 4.65 2.90
C PHE A 221 -17.42 4.32 1.86
N ALA A 222 -17.36 3.15 1.21
CA ALA A 222 -18.37 2.71 0.25
C ALA A 222 -19.77 2.63 0.88
N ASP A 223 -19.88 2.18 2.13
CA ASP A 223 -21.16 2.14 2.86
C ASP A 223 -21.68 3.55 3.19
N MET A 224 -20.79 4.50 3.48
CA MET A 224 -21.15 5.90 3.77
C MET A 224 -21.56 6.66 2.51
N HIS A 225 -20.78 6.53 1.42
CA HIS A 225 -20.84 7.40 0.25
C HIS A 225 -21.83 6.92 -0.83
N ALA A 226 -22.16 5.61 -0.86
CA ALA A 226 -23.11 5.08 -1.82
C ALA A 226 -24.52 5.66 -1.66
N TYR A 227 -25.19 5.88 -2.78
CA TYR A 227 -26.60 6.26 -2.76
C TYR A 227 -27.49 5.19 -2.10
N GLN A 228 -28.23 5.57 -1.07
CA GLN A 228 -29.13 4.67 -0.35
C GLN A 228 -30.45 5.38 -0.03
N SER A 229 -31.57 4.79 -0.47
CA SER A 229 -32.93 5.24 -0.11
C SER A 229 -33.18 6.75 -0.29
N GLY A 230 -32.72 7.34 -1.39
CA GLY A 230 -32.90 8.77 -1.70
C GLY A 230 -31.88 9.69 -1.04
N ARG A 231 -30.83 9.14 -0.40
CA ARG A 231 -29.81 9.91 0.33
C ARG A 231 -28.40 9.47 -0.07
N LYS A 232 -27.49 10.44 -0.13
CA LYS A 232 -26.05 10.26 -0.25
C LYS A 232 -25.37 11.19 0.74
N ASN A 233 -24.43 10.67 1.54
CA ASN A 233 -23.62 11.49 2.44
C ASN A 233 -22.53 12.20 1.64
N LYS A 234 -22.01 13.32 2.16
CA LYS A 234 -21.07 14.16 1.45
C LYS A 234 -19.63 13.82 1.77
N PHE A 235 -18.78 13.93 0.74
CA PHE A 235 -17.33 13.84 0.87
C PHE A 235 -16.67 15.04 0.15
N ILE A 236 -15.93 15.87 0.91
CA ILE A 236 -15.20 17.04 0.40
C ILE A 236 -13.70 16.81 0.61
N HIS A 237 -12.93 16.95 -0.47
CA HIS A 237 -11.47 16.82 -0.47
C HIS A 237 -10.81 18.19 -0.51
N ILE A 238 -9.97 18.48 0.49
CA ILE A 238 -9.27 19.76 0.69
C ILE A 238 -7.77 19.45 0.56
N SER A 239 -7.18 19.80 -0.59
CA SER A 239 -5.83 19.32 -0.94
C SER A 239 -5.23 20.10 -2.11
N PRO A 240 -3.89 20.22 -2.20
CA PRO A 240 -3.23 20.72 -3.41
C PRO A 240 -3.24 19.72 -4.57
N HIS A 241 -3.62 18.45 -4.33
CA HIS A 241 -3.53 17.37 -5.31
C HIS A 241 -4.74 16.43 -5.20
N VAL A 242 -5.26 15.99 -6.34
CA VAL A 242 -6.34 15.00 -6.42
C VAL A 242 -5.73 13.64 -6.71
N SER A 243 -5.61 12.84 -5.68
CA SER A 243 -5.29 11.41 -5.75
C SER A 243 -6.54 10.60 -6.10
N LEU A 244 -6.45 9.26 -6.12
CA LEU A 244 -7.62 8.38 -6.26
C LEU A 244 -8.67 8.67 -5.16
N THR A 245 -8.23 8.96 -3.95
CA THR A 245 -9.12 9.39 -2.85
C THR A 245 -9.84 10.67 -3.20
N GLY A 246 -9.13 11.69 -3.67
CA GLY A 246 -9.72 12.96 -4.11
C GLY A 246 -10.68 12.81 -5.28
N ALA A 247 -10.39 11.88 -6.20
CA ALA A 247 -11.22 11.58 -7.36
C ALA A 247 -12.61 11.02 -7.00
N LYS A 248 -12.81 10.54 -5.78
CA LYS A 248 -14.12 10.08 -5.27
C LYS A 248 -14.86 11.15 -4.46
N SER A 249 -14.32 12.37 -4.35
CA SER A 249 -14.98 13.44 -3.63
C SER A 249 -16.14 14.04 -4.43
N ASP A 250 -17.16 14.53 -3.72
CA ASP A 250 -18.26 15.28 -4.31
C ASP A 250 -17.83 16.72 -4.65
N ARG A 251 -16.75 17.22 -4.02
CA ARG A 251 -16.14 18.52 -4.28
C ARG A 251 -14.68 18.52 -3.89
N TRP A 252 -13.84 19.09 -4.73
CA TRP A 252 -12.44 19.36 -4.44
C TRP A 252 -12.22 20.84 -4.16
N ILE A 253 -11.63 21.15 -3.00
CA ILE A 253 -11.21 22.52 -2.64
C ILE A 253 -9.70 22.60 -2.80
N VAL A 254 -9.26 23.35 -3.79
CA VAL A 254 -7.83 23.59 -4.02
C VAL A 254 -7.27 24.47 -2.92
N ILE A 255 -6.14 24.08 -2.35
CA ILE A 255 -5.43 24.86 -1.33
C ILE A 255 -3.97 25.04 -1.70
N ASN A 256 -3.34 26.06 -1.16
CA ASN A 256 -1.88 26.19 -1.21
C ASN A 256 -1.21 25.01 -0.47
N PRO A 257 -0.14 24.40 -1.02
CA PRO A 257 0.51 23.24 -0.42
C PRO A 257 0.94 23.50 1.03
N GLY A 258 0.63 22.57 1.94
CA GLY A 258 1.00 22.62 3.35
C GLY A 258 0.10 23.48 4.24
N THR A 259 -1.01 24.01 3.73
CA THR A 259 -1.92 24.89 4.50
C THR A 259 -3.18 24.20 5.01
N GLU A 260 -3.26 22.88 4.94
CA GLU A 260 -4.38 22.05 5.40
C GLU A 260 -4.79 22.37 6.84
N GLY A 261 -3.82 22.54 7.72
CA GLY A 261 -4.03 22.84 9.13
C GLY A 261 -4.67 24.23 9.38
N LEU A 262 -4.32 25.22 8.56
CA LEU A 262 -4.93 26.56 8.63
C LEU A 262 -6.42 26.52 8.24
N VAL A 263 -6.77 25.79 7.18
CA VAL A 263 -8.17 25.61 6.75
C VAL A 263 -8.97 24.87 7.82
N ALA A 264 -8.39 23.81 8.41
CA ALA A 264 -9.05 23.05 9.48
C ALA A 264 -9.34 23.93 10.71
N LEU A 265 -8.38 24.80 11.14
CA LEU A 265 -8.58 25.73 12.26
C LEU A 265 -9.59 26.82 11.93
N ALA A 266 -9.64 27.30 10.68
CA ALA A 266 -10.63 28.31 10.27
C ALA A 266 -12.07 27.76 10.36
N ILE A 267 -12.29 26.54 9.86
CA ILE A 267 -13.58 25.86 9.98
C ILE A 267 -13.92 25.60 11.45
N ALA A 268 -12.93 25.15 12.26
CA ALA A 268 -13.10 24.95 13.70
C ALA A 268 -13.48 26.23 14.46
N ALA A 269 -12.91 27.39 14.07
CA ALA A 269 -13.24 28.69 14.66
C ALA A 269 -14.72 29.07 14.44
N VAL A 270 -15.23 28.85 13.22
CA VAL A 270 -16.64 29.14 12.88
C VAL A 270 -17.58 28.20 13.64
N ILE A 271 -17.34 26.89 13.64
CA ILE A 271 -18.16 25.89 14.33
C ILE A 271 -18.20 26.17 15.85
N ARG A 272 -17.03 26.38 16.45
CA ARG A 272 -16.90 26.68 17.90
C ARG A 272 -17.68 27.92 18.28
N ASN A 273 -17.61 28.97 17.50
CA ASN A 273 -18.32 30.21 17.79
C ASN A 273 -19.86 30.04 17.76
N LYS A 274 -20.37 29.19 16.88
CA LYS A 274 -21.81 28.88 16.82
C LYS A 274 -22.30 28.01 17.98
N ASN A 275 -21.46 27.02 18.41
CA ASN A 275 -21.86 26.03 19.39
C ASN A 275 -21.44 26.39 20.83
N ASP A 276 -20.70 27.50 21.04
CA ASP A 276 -20.07 27.90 22.31
C ASP A 276 -19.36 26.76 23.07
N SER A 277 -18.87 25.77 22.32
CA SER A 277 -18.15 24.62 22.87
C SER A 277 -16.68 24.97 23.12
N HIS A 278 -16.00 24.19 23.99
CA HIS A 278 -14.55 24.29 24.21
C HIS A 278 -14.08 25.74 24.47
N LYS A 279 -14.64 26.42 25.48
CA LYS A 279 -14.40 27.86 25.77
C LYS A 279 -12.92 28.24 25.82
N PHE A 280 -12.04 27.33 26.25
CA PHE A 280 -10.60 27.57 26.32
C PHE A 280 -9.94 27.78 24.94
N LEU A 281 -10.58 27.37 23.84
CA LEU A 281 -10.09 27.59 22.46
C LEU A 281 -10.42 28.98 21.91
N LYS A 282 -11.24 29.78 22.58
CA LYS A 282 -11.75 31.05 22.05
C LYS A 282 -10.65 31.97 21.51
N ASN A 283 -9.65 32.25 22.35
CA ASN A 283 -8.58 33.17 21.99
C ASN A 283 -7.58 32.53 21.00
N TYR A 284 -7.37 31.24 21.11
CA TYR A 284 -6.50 30.47 20.20
C TYR A 284 -7.08 30.49 18.76
N LEU A 285 -8.34 30.10 18.59
CA LEU A 285 -8.99 30.04 17.28
C LEU A 285 -9.27 31.44 16.69
N ALA A 286 -9.31 32.49 17.48
CA ALA A 286 -9.44 33.86 16.96
C ALA A 286 -8.24 34.30 16.10
N ALA A 287 -7.09 33.63 16.21
CA ALA A 287 -5.94 33.87 15.35
C ALA A 287 -6.10 33.24 13.96
N TYR A 288 -7.03 32.31 13.79
CA TYR A 288 -7.23 31.49 12.59
C TYR A 288 -8.65 31.67 11.99
N SER A 289 -9.23 32.88 12.12
CA SER A 289 -10.53 33.13 11.46
C SER A 289 -10.39 33.05 9.93
N PRO A 290 -11.47 32.71 9.18
CA PRO A 290 -11.45 32.67 7.72
C PRO A 290 -10.79 33.89 7.06
N GLU A 291 -11.08 35.12 7.56
CA GLU A 291 -10.53 36.37 7.03
C GLU A 291 -9.01 36.50 7.20
N LYS A 292 -8.42 35.79 8.19
CA LYS A 292 -6.98 35.84 8.47
C LYS A 292 -6.16 34.83 7.69
N VAL A 293 -6.78 33.73 7.31
CA VAL A 293 -6.05 32.61 6.68
C VAL A 293 -6.36 32.45 5.19
N SER A 294 -7.35 33.20 4.67
CA SER A 294 -7.78 33.09 3.28
C SER A 294 -6.65 33.32 2.28
N GLU A 295 -5.83 34.35 2.48
CA GLU A 295 -4.70 34.69 1.60
C GLU A 295 -3.64 33.57 1.64
N ALA A 296 -3.26 33.12 2.84
CA ALA A 296 -2.26 32.06 3.02
C ALA A 296 -2.70 30.72 2.43
N THR A 297 -3.99 30.41 2.50
CA THR A 297 -4.52 29.11 2.06
C THR A 297 -4.95 29.09 0.59
N GLY A 298 -5.19 30.27 -0.01
CA GLY A 298 -5.80 30.40 -1.34
C GLY A 298 -7.31 30.08 -1.35
N VAL A 299 -7.92 29.80 -0.20
CA VAL A 299 -9.35 29.47 -0.09
C VAL A 299 -10.16 30.71 0.21
N PRO A 300 -11.21 31.02 -0.57
CA PRO A 300 -12.10 32.15 -0.30
C PRO A 300 -12.76 32.05 1.09
N VAL A 301 -12.96 33.22 1.72
CA VAL A 301 -13.57 33.32 3.05
C VAL A 301 -14.96 32.65 3.09
N GLU A 302 -15.76 32.90 2.05
CA GLU A 302 -17.13 32.40 1.89
C GLU A 302 -17.15 30.85 1.86
N VAL A 303 -16.17 30.22 1.19
CA VAL A 303 -16.05 28.76 1.11
C VAL A 303 -15.78 28.16 2.49
N MET A 304 -14.93 28.77 3.31
CA MET A 304 -14.69 28.30 4.67
C MET A 304 -15.93 28.38 5.56
N TYR A 305 -16.74 29.45 5.41
CA TYR A 305 -18.02 29.55 6.11
C TYR A 305 -19.05 28.53 5.61
N GLU A 306 -19.09 28.26 4.31
CA GLU A 306 -19.91 27.21 3.71
C GLU A 306 -19.56 25.81 4.26
N LEU A 307 -18.29 25.48 4.28
CA LEU A 307 -17.80 24.21 4.82
C LEU A 307 -18.17 24.03 6.30
N ALA A 308 -18.05 25.10 7.09
CA ALA A 308 -18.47 25.07 8.50
C ALA A 308 -20.00 24.91 8.64
N ALA A 309 -20.79 25.55 7.79
CA ALA A 309 -22.25 25.40 7.78
C ALA A 309 -22.67 24.00 7.37
N ASP A 310 -22.01 23.43 6.36
CA ASP A 310 -22.23 22.04 5.94
C ASP A 310 -21.88 21.05 7.05
N ALA A 311 -20.77 21.25 7.77
CA ALA A 311 -20.37 20.40 8.90
C ALA A 311 -21.42 20.42 10.04
N ILE A 312 -22.05 21.56 10.29
CA ILE A 312 -23.13 21.67 11.29
C ILE A 312 -24.42 20.99 10.80
N LYS A 313 -24.75 21.18 9.52
CA LYS A 313 -26.02 20.71 8.93
C LYS A 313 -26.02 19.19 8.66
N HIS A 314 -24.90 18.65 8.19
CA HIS A 314 -24.79 17.27 7.71
C HIS A 314 -23.98 16.37 8.66
N GLY A 315 -23.82 16.74 9.93
CA GLY A 315 -23.12 15.92 10.93
C GLY A 315 -23.80 14.54 11.18
N PRO A 316 -23.07 13.61 11.80
CA PRO A 316 -21.72 13.78 12.40
C PRO A 316 -20.62 14.03 11.37
N LEU A 317 -19.70 14.94 11.71
CA LEU A 317 -18.49 15.18 10.91
C LEU A 317 -17.44 14.09 11.13
N LEU A 318 -16.67 13.79 10.09
CA LEU A 318 -15.39 13.12 10.18
C LEU A 318 -14.34 13.98 9.45
N ALA A 319 -13.39 14.54 10.20
CA ALA A 319 -12.24 15.23 9.63
C ALA A 319 -11.02 14.29 9.62
N LEU A 320 -10.37 14.16 8.46
CA LEU A 320 -9.18 13.32 8.24
C LEU A 320 -8.01 14.18 7.78
N GLY A 321 -6.78 13.78 8.10
CA GLY A 321 -5.57 14.45 7.64
C GLY A 321 -4.34 13.56 7.71
N GLY A 322 -3.20 14.02 7.15
CA GLY A 322 -1.92 13.34 7.26
C GLY A 322 -1.55 12.43 6.08
N GLY A 323 -1.89 12.80 4.86
CA GLY A 323 -1.38 12.18 3.64
C GLY A 323 0.01 12.70 3.26
N ASN A 324 0.67 12.03 2.30
CA ASN A 324 2.03 12.37 1.88
C ASN A 324 2.14 13.79 1.31
N VAL A 325 1.12 14.24 0.57
CA VAL A 325 1.11 15.60 -0.03
C VAL A 325 0.90 16.72 1.00
N SER A 326 0.62 16.38 2.27
CA SER A 326 0.59 17.29 3.42
C SER A 326 1.74 17.05 4.41
N ALA A 327 2.68 16.17 4.07
CA ALA A 327 3.80 15.80 4.94
C ALA A 327 4.90 16.88 4.93
N THR A 328 4.64 18.01 5.58
CA THR A 328 5.59 19.11 5.80
C THR A 328 6.31 18.95 7.14
N ASP A 329 7.23 19.86 7.45
CA ASP A 329 7.82 19.98 8.79
C ASP A 329 6.81 20.36 9.88
N GLN A 330 5.57 20.74 9.50
CA GLN A 330 4.44 21.04 10.39
C GLN A 330 3.35 19.96 10.39
N SER A 331 3.67 18.71 10.04
CA SER A 331 2.69 17.62 9.97
C SER A 331 1.97 17.36 11.28
N VAL A 332 2.70 17.41 12.41
CA VAL A 332 2.12 17.22 13.74
C VAL A 332 1.12 18.34 14.06
N GLU A 333 1.48 19.59 13.77
CA GLU A 333 0.67 20.79 14.00
C GLU A 333 -0.61 20.74 13.15
N THR A 334 -0.51 20.35 11.89
CA THR A 334 -1.65 20.15 10.98
C THR A 334 -2.61 19.09 11.53
N LEU A 335 -2.09 17.97 12.02
CA LEU A 335 -2.91 16.89 12.60
C LEU A 335 -3.57 17.30 13.93
N VAL A 336 -2.89 18.12 14.73
CA VAL A 336 -3.52 18.74 15.93
C VAL A 336 -4.68 19.64 15.52
N ALA A 337 -4.55 20.42 14.44
CA ALA A 337 -5.64 21.25 13.90
C ALA A 337 -6.85 20.41 13.48
N VAL A 338 -6.64 19.30 12.77
CA VAL A 338 -7.69 18.35 12.39
C VAL A 338 -8.36 17.74 13.64
N ASN A 339 -7.58 17.38 14.67
CA ASN A 339 -8.10 16.88 15.94
C ASN A 339 -8.94 17.93 16.68
N ILE A 340 -8.56 19.21 16.65
CA ILE A 340 -9.37 20.30 17.18
C ILE A 340 -10.69 20.41 16.44
N LEU A 341 -10.69 20.32 15.10
CA LEU A 341 -11.91 20.35 14.29
C LEU A 341 -12.85 19.20 14.66
N ASN A 342 -12.33 17.96 14.77
CA ASN A 342 -13.11 16.80 15.20
C ASN A 342 -13.73 17.04 16.61
N ALA A 343 -12.98 17.62 17.54
CA ALA A 343 -13.47 17.87 18.90
C ALA A 343 -14.60 18.93 18.92
N VAL A 344 -14.41 20.07 18.25
CA VAL A 344 -15.41 21.15 18.29
C VAL A 344 -16.69 20.82 17.51
N SER A 345 -16.61 19.94 16.53
CA SER A 345 -17.77 19.41 15.78
C SER A 345 -18.51 18.30 16.50
N GLY A 346 -17.98 17.78 17.61
CA GLY A 346 -18.58 16.66 18.35
C GLY A 346 -18.42 15.30 17.70
N ALA A 347 -17.35 15.10 16.94
CA ALA A 347 -16.99 13.85 16.28
C ALA A 347 -16.42 12.79 17.25
N LEU A 348 -15.83 13.21 18.38
CA LEU A 348 -15.25 12.31 19.36
C LEU A 348 -16.30 11.33 19.92
N ASP A 349 -15.91 10.08 20.09
CA ASP A 349 -16.75 8.94 20.49
C ASP A 349 -17.89 8.60 19.51
N LYS A 350 -17.98 9.29 18.37
CA LYS A 350 -18.93 9.01 17.28
C LYS A 350 -18.18 8.52 16.04
N THR A 351 -17.61 9.42 15.28
CA THR A 351 -16.85 9.11 14.05
C THR A 351 -15.37 8.90 14.32
N VAL A 352 -14.84 9.38 15.45
CA VAL A 352 -13.46 9.18 15.92
C VAL A 352 -13.50 8.41 17.24
N ARG A 353 -13.07 7.15 17.25
CA ARG A 353 -13.22 6.22 18.36
C ARG A 353 -11.87 5.64 18.78
N PHE A 354 -11.53 5.77 20.06
CA PHE A 354 -10.30 5.18 20.61
C PHE A 354 -10.62 3.88 21.34
N TYR A 355 -9.82 2.85 21.11
CA TYR A 355 -9.89 1.61 21.85
C TYR A 355 -8.98 1.64 23.08
N ASP A 356 -9.16 0.69 24.00
CA ASP A 356 -8.19 0.47 25.09
C ASP A 356 -7.07 -0.44 24.55
N GLN A 357 -6.03 0.19 24.03
CA GLN A 357 -4.88 -0.49 23.45
C GLN A 357 -3.58 0.23 23.74
N THR A 358 -2.46 -0.48 23.64
CA THR A 358 -1.12 0.11 23.56
C THR A 358 -0.93 0.74 22.18
N ALA A 359 -0.21 1.86 22.11
CA ALA A 359 0.21 2.41 20.83
C ALA A 359 1.01 1.36 20.04
N PRO A 360 0.74 1.16 18.75
CA PRO A 360 1.54 0.27 17.93
C PRO A 360 2.98 0.77 17.83
N GLU A 361 3.91 -0.12 17.57
CA GLU A 361 5.27 0.31 17.23
C GLU A 361 5.22 1.18 15.97
N SER A 362 6.10 2.15 15.89
CA SER A 362 6.21 3.04 14.74
C SER A 362 7.67 3.29 14.38
N SER A 363 7.92 3.71 13.17
CA SER A 363 9.23 4.17 12.73
C SER A 363 9.47 5.60 13.21
N ASN A 364 10.68 5.87 13.71
CA ASN A 364 11.15 7.22 14.00
C ASN A 364 12.45 7.49 13.25
N HIS A 365 12.41 8.38 12.27
CA HIS A 365 13.57 8.65 11.42
C HIS A 365 14.71 9.39 12.17
N GLN A 366 14.45 9.99 13.33
CA GLN A 366 15.52 10.49 14.21
C GLN A 366 16.37 9.35 14.79
N ASP A 367 15.75 8.21 15.14
CA ASP A 367 16.49 7.02 15.60
C ASP A 367 17.37 6.48 14.48
N LEU A 368 16.89 6.57 13.22
CA LEU A 368 17.66 6.21 12.05
C LEU A 368 18.84 7.16 11.83
N THR A 369 18.64 8.48 11.99
CA THR A 369 19.72 9.47 11.91
C THR A 369 20.80 9.18 12.98
N GLN A 370 20.37 8.84 14.20
CA GLN A 370 21.29 8.43 15.26
C GLN A 370 22.03 7.14 14.90
N LEU A 371 21.35 6.15 14.32
CA LEU A 371 21.97 4.92 13.84
C LEU A 371 23.05 5.21 12.79
N ILE A 372 22.78 6.09 11.83
CA ILE A 372 23.77 6.47 10.79
C ILE A 372 25.01 7.09 11.45
N SER A 373 24.85 8.01 12.39
CA SER A 373 25.96 8.61 13.14
C SER A 373 26.75 7.55 13.95
N ASP A 374 26.07 6.59 14.55
CA ASP A 374 26.69 5.48 15.29
C ASP A 374 27.48 4.52 14.35
N LEU A 375 27.00 4.35 13.09
CA LEU A 375 27.72 3.59 12.04
C LEU A 375 28.99 4.35 11.61
N GLU A 376 28.88 5.64 11.30
CA GLU A 376 29.99 6.48 10.86
C GLU A 376 31.10 6.56 11.90
N SER A 377 30.75 6.68 13.15
CA SER A 377 31.70 6.69 14.28
C SER A 377 32.31 5.32 14.61
N GLY A 378 31.83 4.23 13.96
CA GLY A 378 32.26 2.85 14.23
C GLY A 378 31.83 2.32 15.59
N LYS A 379 30.84 2.92 16.24
CA LYS A 379 30.22 2.44 17.48
C LYS A 379 29.43 1.15 17.25
N ILE A 380 28.79 0.98 16.08
CA ILE A 380 28.13 -0.24 15.65
C ILE A 380 29.12 -1.08 14.85
N LYS A 381 29.32 -2.34 15.27
CA LYS A 381 30.20 -3.32 14.60
C LYS A 381 29.44 -4.29 13.72
N LEU A 382 28.17 -4.54 14.05
CA LEU A 382 27.27 -5.39 13.31
C LEU A 382 25.94 -4.69 13.10
N LEU A 383 25.55 -4.50 11.84
CA LEU A 383 24.21 -4.08 11.47
C LEU A 383 23.48 -5.25 10.81
N ILE A 384 22.37 -5.66 11.40
CA ILE A 384 21.44 -6.62 10.81
C ILE A 384 20.30 -5.82 10.17
N ILE A 385 20.05 -6.04 8.87
CA ILE A 385 18.95 -5.41 8.14
C ILE A 385 17.96 -6.51 7.73
N ASP A 386 16.72 -6.37 8.19
CA ASP A 386 15.68 -7.36 8.04
C ASP A 386 14.57 -6.86 7.10
N GLU A 387 14.40 -7.55 5.95
CA GLU A 387 13.33 -7.31 4.95
C GLU A 387 13.10 -5.81 4.61
N SER A 388 14.13 -4.98 4.76
CA SER A 388 14.07 -3.53 4.60
C SER A 388 15.06 -3.05 3.55
N ASN A 389 14.73 -1.95 2.82
CA ASN A 389 15.59 -1.44 1.74
C ASN A 389 15.97 0.05 1.94
N PRO A 390 16.66 0.40 3.04
CA PRO A 390 17.02 1.79 3.33
C PRO A 390 18.00 2.41 2.31
N VAL A 391 18.81 1.61 1.60
CA VAL A 391 19.72 2.15 0.55
C VAL A 391 18.92 2.78 -0.60
N TYR A 392 17.73 2.28 -0.90
CA TYR A 392 16.83 2.86 -1.90
C TYR A 392 15.93 3.94 -1.32
N ALA A 393 15.38 3.70 -0.11
CA ALA A 393 14.27 4.47 0.44
C ALA A 393 14.71 5.76 1.16
N LEU A 394 16.01 5.97 1.40
CA LEU A 394 16.49 7.16 2.10
C LEU A 394 17.00 8.25 1.15
N PRO A 395 16.79 9.54 1.48
CA PRO A 395 17.43 10.63 0.75
C PRO A 395 18.95 10.47 0.71
N PRO A 396 19.60 10.73 -0.44
CA PRO A 396 21.07 10.63 -0.57
C PRO A 396 21.84 11.50 0.44
N SER A 397 21.27 12.63 0.87
CA SER A 397 21.85 13.53 1.89
C SER A 397 22.11 12.83 3.24
N MET A 398 21.38 11.77 3.57
CA MET A 398 21.62 10.99 4.79
C MET A 398 22.87 10.11 4.73
N ALA A 399 23.47 9.94 3.57
CA ALA A 399 24.72 9.19 3.36
C ALA A 399 24.71 7.74 3.92
N PHE A 400 23.52 7.11 4.05
CA PHE A 400 23.38 5.78 4.66
C PHE A 400 24.28 4.73 4.01
N LYS A 401 24.30 4.67 2.67
CA LYS A 401 25.15 3.75 1.91
C LYS A 401 26.64 3.91 2.21
N GLN A 402 27.11 5.14 2.48
CA GLN A 402 28.48 5.43 2.86
C GLN A 402 28.77 4.95 4.28
N ALA A 403 27.84 5.16 5.20
CA ALA A 403 27.97 4.72 6.60
C ALA A 403 28.10 3.19 6.74
N LEU A 404 27.50 2.41 5.83
CA LEU A 404 27.61 0.94 5.82
C LEU A 404 29.06 0.45 5.66
N LYS A 405 29.95 1.22 5.08
CA LYS A 405 31.36 0.82 4.85
C LYS A 405 32.17 0.64 6.14
N ASN A 406 31.68 1.18 7.25
CA ASN A 406 32.39 1.17 8.54
C ASN A 406 31.92 0.02 9.46
N THR A 407 30.98 -0.83 9.03
CA THR A 407 30.40 -1.89 9.83
C THR A 407 30.24 -3.17 9.02
N PHE A 408 30.12 -4.31 9.69
CA PHE A 408 29.74 -5.55 9.02
C PHE A 408 28.22 -5.58 8.88
N VAL A 409 27.74 -5.70 7.66
CA VAL A 409 26.31 -5.69 7.33
C VAL A 409 25.83 -7.10 7.02
N VAL A 410 24.83 -7.58 7.77
CA VAL A 410 24.09 -8.82 7.48
C VAL A 410 22.69 -8.45 7.03
N SER A 411 22.31 -8.88 5.84
CA SER A 411 20.92 -8.75 5.39
C SER A 411 20.23 -10.11 5.47
N ILE A 412 19.05 -10.13 6.13
CA ILE A 412 18.17 -11.30 6.17
C ILE A 412 16.94 -10.94 5.34
N ALA A 413 16.88 -11.47 4.11
CA ALA A 413 15.84 -11.06 3.16
C ALA A 413 15.50 -12.17 2.16
N ALA A 414 14.23 -12.21 1.75
CA ALA A 414 13.77 -13.11 0.69
C ALA A 414 14.14 -12.60 -0.70
N GLN A 415 14.03 -11.27 -0.93
CA GLN A 415 14.19 -10.65 -2.24
C GLN A 415 15.52 -9.90 -2.38
N GLN A 416 15.99 -9.81 -3.62
CA GLN A 416 17.10 -8.91 -3.95
C GLN A 416 16.68 -7.45 -3.78
N SER A 417 17.64 -6.61 -3.36
CA SER A 417 17.45 -5.16 -3.23
C SER A 417 18.80 -4.42 -3.24
N GLU A 418 18.77 -3.11 -3.36
CA GLU A 418 19.95 -2.24 -3.24
C GLU A 418 20.67 -2.43 -1.90
N THR A 419 19.92 -2.71 -0.85
CA THR A 419 20.46 -2.99 0.49
C THR A 419 21.11 -4.37 0.57
N THR A 420 20.49 -5.41 0.02
CA THR A 420 21.11 -6.74 0.00
C THR A 420 22.39 -6.76 -0.84
N ASN A 421 22.43 -5.97 -1.91
CA ASN A 421 23.64 -5.82 -2.75
C ASN A 421 24.77 -5.05 -2.04
N ALA A 422 24.45 -4.28 -1.01
CA ALA A 422 25.44 -3.56 -0.19
C ALA A 422 25.88 -4.33 1.08
N ALA A 423 25.29 -5.50 1.35
CA ALA A 423 25.59 -6.29 2.53
C ALA A 423 26.82 -7.18 2.35
N ASN A 424 27.57 -7.42 3.46
CA ASN A 424 28.70 -8.37 3.49
C ASN A 424 28.21 -9.83 3.50
N LEU A 425 27.10 -10.10 4.20
CA LEU A 425 26.50 -11.40 4.30
C LEU A 425 25.00 -11.29 4.05
N VAL A 426 24.48 -12.07 3.11
CA VAL A 426 23.05 -12.21 2.86
C VAL A 426 22.60 -13.60 3.27
N LEU A 427 21.60 -13.68 4.14
CA LEU A 427 20.98 -14.94 4.58
C LEU A 427 19.56 -15.01 4.01
N PRO A 428 19.27 -15.94 3.10
CA PRO A 428 17.96 -16.05 2.45
C PRO A 428 16.84 -16.33 3.44
N ALA A 429 15.81 -15.46 3.44
CA ALA A 429 14.62 -15.65 4.27
C ALA A 429 13.49 -16.35 3.51
N LEU A 430 12.65 -17.09 4.23
CA LEU A 430 11.36 -17.55 3.75
C LEU A 430 10.39 -16.39 3.59
N THR A 431 9.49 -16.49 2.64
CA THR A 431 8.38 -15.53 2.49
C THR A 431 7.30 -15.76 3.55
N ALA A 432 6.38 -14.83 3.71
CA ALA A 432 5.25 -14.96 4.63
C ALA A 432 4.34 -16.18 4.34
N TYR A 433 4.37 -16.70 3.12
CA TYR A 433 3.63 -17.91 2.74
C TYR A 433 4.27 -19.22 3.20
N GLU A 434 5.53 -19.17 3.62
CA GLU A 434 6.37 -20.33 3.98
C GLU A 434 6.77 -20.29 5.46
N SER A 435 6.42 -19.25 6.23
CA SER A 435 6.89 -19.02 7.60
C SER A 435 5.77 -18.74 8.58
N TRP A 436 6.04 -19.00 9.87
CA TRP A 436 5.16 -18.65 10.97
C TRP A 436 5.34 -17.20 11.42
N GLY A 437 4.25 -16.59 11.87
CA GLY A 437 4.24 -15.24 12.45
C GLY A 437 2.87 -14.89 13.01
N ASP A 438 2.74 -13.67 13.50
CA ASP A 438 1.46 -13.10 13.90
C ASP A 438 1.45 -11.57 13.70
N ALA A 439 0.27 -10.97 13.78
CA ALA A 439 0.10 -9.53 13.71
C ALA A 439 -1.11 -9.09 14.55
N PHE A 440 -0.96 -7.97 15.26
CA PHE A 440 -2.00 -7.38 16.09
C PHE A 440 -2.28 -5.93 15.64
N PRO A 441 -2.87 -5.75 14.42
CA PRO A 441 -3.01 -4.45 13.80
C PRO A 441 -3.92 -3.49 14.58
N ARG A 442 -4.83 -4.02 15.41
CA ARG A 442 -5.74 -3.24 16.26
C ARG A 442 -6.15 -4.04 17.49
N SER A 443 -6.56 -3.35 18.54
CA SER A 443 -7.13 -3.98 19.75
C SER A 443 -8.23 -4.99 19.40
N GLY A 444 -8.16 -6.19 19.95
CA GLY A 444 -9.08 -7.29 19.70
C GLY A 444 -8.84 -8.04 18.39
N VAL A 445 -7.93 -7.63 17.56
CA VAL A 445 -7.57 -8.33 16.31
C VAL A 445 -6.22 -9.01 16.48
N ASN A 446 -6.23 -10.31 16.77
CA ASN A 446 -5.03 -11.12 16.91
C ASN A 446 -4.97 -12.09 15.74
N SER A 447 -4.23 -11.75 14.70
CA SER A 447 -4.12 -12.50 13.45
C SER A 447 -2.91 -13.43 13.49
N ILE A 448 -3.06 -14.64 12.94
CA ILE A 448 -1.98 -15.61 12.79
C ILE A 448 -1.49 -15.64 11.35
N GLN A 449 -0.19 -15.70 11.17
CA GLN A 449 0.46 -16.04 9.91
C GLN A 449 0.90 -17.49 10.01
N GLN A 450 0.22 -18.39 9.31
CA GLN A 450 0.65 -19.78 9.17
C GLN A 450 1.24 -20.01 7.78
N PRO A 451 2.28 -20.88 7.64
CA PRO A 451 2.76 -21.31 6.33
C PRO A 451 1.65 -22.05 5.60
N VAL A 452 1.51 -21.77 4.31
CA VAL A 452 0.48 -22.38 3.44
C VAL A 452 1.07 -23.46 2.53
N MET A 453 2.39 -23.54 2.48
CA MET A 453 3.14 -24.57 1.77
C MET A 453 4.55 -24.70 2.35
N ALA A 454 5.24 -25.78 2.01
CA ALA A 454 6.67 -25.93 2.25
C ALA A 454 7.48 -24.98 1.34
N THR A 455 8.74 -24.79 1.67
CA THR A 455 9.68 -23.97 0.87
C THR A 455 9.67 -24.39 -0.59
N VAL A 456 9.65 -23.43 -1.49
CA VAL A 456 9.77 -23.67 -2.94
C VAL A 456 11.13 -24.30 -3.22
N ASN A 457 11.16 -25.46 -3.86
CA ASN A 457 12.35 -26.33 -4.01
C ASN A 457 13.61 -25.66 -4.60
N ASN A 458 13.46 -24.54 -5.30
CA ASN A 458 14.58 -23.80 -5.91
C ASN A 458 15.30 -22.87 -4.93
N PHE A 459 14.78 -22.68 -3.73
CA PHE A 459 15.31 -21.75 -2.74
C PHE A 459 15.71 -22.51 -1.46
N ASP A 460 16.99 -22.45 -1.12
CA ASP A 460 17.51 -22.92 0.16
C ASP A 460 17.44 -21.77 1.18
N ALA A 461 16.23 -21.45 1.61
CA ALA A 461 15.91 -20.35 2.53
C ALA A 461 15.43 -20.90 3.88
N LYS A 462 15.54 -20.10 4.94
CA LYS A 462 15.10 -20.44 6.31
C LYS A 462 14.21 -19.34 6.87
N ALA A 463 13.35 -19.69 7.82
CA ALA A 463 12.61 -18.69 8.56
C ALA A 463 13.59 -17.73 9.26
N ARG A 464 13.36 -16.44 9.10
CA ARG A 464 14.17 -15.35 9.65
C ARG A 464 14.40 -15.53 11.15
N GLU A 465 13.33 -15.80 11.87
CA GLU A 465 13.36 -15.99 13.31
C GLU A 465 14.16 -17.26 13.71
N ASP A 466 14.12 -18.32 12.89
CA ASP A 466 14.90 -19.54 13.14
C ASP A 466 16.40 -19.33 12.88
N ILE A 467 16.76 -18.46 11.91
CA ILE A 467 18.14 -18.01 11.70
C ILE A 467 18.66 -17.33 12.97
N LEU A 468 17.90 -16.36 13.47
CA LEU A 468 18.22 -15.59 14.67
C LEU A 468 18.30 -16.49 15.91
N LEU A 469 17.30 -17.36 16.12
CA LEU A 469 17.22 -18.27 17.26
C LEU A 469 18.43 -19.23 17.28
N THR A 470 18.75 -19.83 16.13
CA THR A 470 19.90 -20.73 15.98
C THR A 470 21.22 -20.02 16.32
N ALA A 471 21.39 -18.78 15.84
CA ALA A 471 22.58 -18.00 16.15
C ALA A 471 22.68 -17.70 17.66
N ALA A 472 21.57 -17.26 18.29
CA ALA A 472 21.56 -16.99 19.73
C ALA A 472 21.88 -18.22 20.57
N GLN A 473 21.31 -19.39 20.26
CA GLN A 473 21.57 -20.66 20.95
C GLN A 473 23.02 -21.14 20.78
N SER A 474 23.63 -20.82 19.64
CA SER A 474 25.05 -21.14 19.37
C SER A 474 26.01 -20.27 20.21
N ILE A 475 25.56 -19.08 20.62
CA ILE A 475 26.32 -18.15 21.46
C ILE A 475 26.08 -18.45 22.94
N ASN A 476 24.83 -18.59 23.31
CA ASN A 476 24.37 -18.81 24.67
C ASN A 476 23.35 -19.97 24.70
N LYS A 477 23.75 -21.14 25.14
CA LYS A 477 22.91 -22.36 25.19
C LYS A 477 21.64 -22.19 26.05
N LYS A 478 21.58 -21.18 26.93
CA LYS A 478 20.39 -20.88 27.71
C LYS A 478 19.42 -19.90 27.00
N ALA A 479 19.88 -19.28 25.90
CA ALA A 479 19.02 -18.38 25.12
C ALA A 479 17.85 -19.18 24.53
N PHE A 480 16.66 -18.64 24.67
CA PHE A 480 15.42 -19.27 24.18
C PHE A 480 15.24 -20.72 24.66
N SER A 481 15.67 -21.04 25.90
CA SER A 481 15.56 -22.38 26.46
C SER A 481 14.13 -22.94 26.34
N GLY A 482 14.02 -24.17 25.82
CA GLY A 482 12.74 -24.84 25.57
C GLY A 482 12.01 -24.37 24.33
N ASN A 483 12.70 -23.67 23.40
CA ASN A 483 12.22 -23.42 22.02
C ASN A 483 13.20 -24.07 21.05
N ASN A 484 12.70 -25.00 20.23
CA ASN A 484 13.50 -25.64 19.18
C ASN A 484 13.50 -24.81 17.90
N ASN A 485 12.43 -24.06 17.69
CA ASN A 485 12.18 -23.17 16.55
C ASN A 485 11.29 -22.00 16.97
N TYR A 486 11.00 -21.12 16.04
CA TYR A 486 10.14 -19.96 16.29
C TYR A 486 8.68 -20.34 16.56
N LEU A 487 8.17 -21.42 15.99
CA LEU A 487 6.82 -21.89 16.28
C LEU A 487 6.62 -22.20 17.76
N ASP A 488 7.59 -22.85 18.42
CA ASP A 488 7.54 -23.11 19.87
C ASP A 488 7.43 -21.80 20.68
N TYR A 489 8.19 -20.79 20.26
CA TYR A 489 8.14 -19.45 20.87
C TYR A 489 6.75 -18.80 20.66
N LEU A 490 6.25 -18.84 19.44
CA LEU A 490 4.97 -18.27 19.06
C LEU A 490 3.81 -18.93 19.83
N GLN A 491 3.79 -20.26 19.90
CA GLN A 491 2.78 -21.01 20.65
C GLN A 491 2.77 -20.64 22.13
N LYS A 492 3.92 -20.41 22.76
CA LYS A 492 3.99 -19.93 24.14
C LYS A 492 3.38 -18.52 24.30
N LYS A 493 3.53 -17.63 23.31
CA LYS A 493 2.85 -16.32 23.33
C LYS A 493 1.34 -16.51 23.17
N TRP A 494 0.89 -17.39 22.27
CA TRP A 494 -0.53 -17.66 22.04
C TRP A 494 -1.21 -18.40 23.22
N GLN A 495 -0.50 -19.17 24.02
CA GLN A 495 -1.03 -19.68 25.31
C GLN A 495 -1.36 -18.55 26.28
N LYS A 496 -0.62 -17.43 26.25
CA LYS A 496 -0.97 -16.25 27.05
C LYS A 496 -2.22 -15.55 26.50
N ILE A 497 -2.39 -15.52 25.18
CA ILE A 497 -3.60 -15.00 24.54
C ILE A 497 -4.79 -15.86 24.91
N GLN A 498 -4.70 -17.20 24.82
CA GLN A 498 -5.75 -18.13 25.25
C GLN A 498 -6.28 -17.82 26.66
N ARG A 499 -5.35 -17.65 27.62
CA ARG A 499 -5.71 -17.30 29.01
C ARG A 499 -6.38 -15.93 29.12
N ARG A 500 -5.87 -14.94 28.35
CA ARG A 500 -6.43 -13.58 28.33
C ARG A 500 -7.86 -13.55 27.81
N VAL A 501 -8.17 -14.30 26.75
CA VAL A 501 -9.51 -14.37 26.17
C VAL A 501 -10.47 -15.28 26.97
N GLY A 502 -9.97 -15.94 28.04
CA GLY A 502 -10.77 -16.78 28.93
C GLY A 502 -11.14 -18.14 28.35
N ASP A 503 -10.41 -18.62 27.33
CA ASP A 503 -10.62 -19.97 26.79
C ASP A 503 -10.03 -21.01 27.75
N SER A 504 -10.89 -21.91 28.27
CA SER A 504 -10.55 -22.97 29.23
C SER A 504 -10.31 -24.34 28.59
N GLY A 505 -10.36 -24.43 27.26
CA GLY A 505 -10.09 -25.65 26.49
C GLY A 505 -8.62 -26.06 26.49
N SER A 506 -8.31 -27.18 25.83
CA SER A 506 -6.92 -27.55 25.60
C SER A 506 -6.27 -26.54 24.65
N PHE A 507 -4.94 -26.33 24.77
CA PHE A 507 -4.23 -25.46 23.86
C PHE A 507 -4.31 -25.97 22.43
N ASP A 508 -4.28 -27.26 22.20
CA ASP A 508 -4.36 -27.84 20.85
C ASP A 508 -5.71 -27.52 20.19
N SER A 509 -6.84 -27.65 20.90
CA SER A 509 -8.16 -27.28 20.37
C SER A 509 -8.25 -25.78 20.08
N PHE A 510 -7.72 -24.95 20.98
CA PHE A 510 -7.64 -23.49 20.78
C PHE A 510 -6.78 -23.17 19.56
N TRP A 511 -5.60 -23.78 19.42
CA TRP A 511 -4.66 -23.55 18.33
C TRP A 511 -5.26 -23.93 16.97
N ILE A 512 -5.94 -25.08 16.88
CA ILE A 512 -6.65 -25.49 15.66
C ILE A 512 -7.68 -24.43 15.27
N SER A 513 -8.50 -23.95 16.23
CA SER A 513 -9.48 -22.89 15.96
C SER A 513 -8.82 -21.58 15.48
N VAL A 514 -7.66 -21.21 16.03
CA VAL A 514 -6.87 -20.05 15.58
C VAL A 514 -6.46 -20.22 14.11
N LEU A 515 -5.96 -21.41 13.73
CA LEU A 515 -5.52 -21.68 12.37
C LEU A 515 -6.68 -21.69 11.37
N GLU A 516 -7.81 -22.28 11.76
CA GLU A 516 -9.02 -22.35 10.91
C GLU A 516 -9.65 -20.97 10.66
N ASN A 517 -9.60 -20.07 11.64
CA ASN A 517 -10.18 -18.74 11.54
C ASN A 517 -9.19 -17.67 11.05
N GLY A 518 -7.87 -17.97 11.05
CA GLY A 518 -6.82 -16.99 10.77
C GLY A 518 -6.50 -16.06 11.95
N GLY A 519 -6.94 -16.44 13.15
CA GLY A 519 -6.72 -15.66 14.37
C GLY A 519 -7.84 -15.74 15.39
N ILE A 520 -7.77 -14.88 16.40
CA ILE A 520 -8.82 -14.65 17.40
C ILE A 520 -9.28 -13.20 17.33
N PHE A 521 -10.58 -13.01 17.16
CA PHE A 521 -11.18 -11.69 16.96
C PHE A 521 -12.19 -11.40 18.08
N GLU A 522 -11.91 -10.33 18.83
CA GLU A 522 -12.68 -9.92 20.00
C GLU A 522 -13.29 -8.53 19.76
N THR A 523 -14.45 -8.29 20.31
CA THR A 523 -15.03 -6.94 20.34
C THR A 523 -14.32 -6.11 21.40
N SER A 524 -13.57 -5.10 20.99
CA SER A 524 -12.93 -4.16 21.89
C SER A 524 -13.88 -3.05 22.33
N LYS A 525 -13.72 -2.57 23.57
CA LYS A 525 -14.50 -1.44 24.09
C LYS A 525 -13.85 -0.12 23.72
N TYR A 526 -14.66 0.84 23.32
CA TYR A 526 -14.22 2.21 23.11
C TYR A 526 -13.92 2.89 24.44
N LYS A 527 -12.91 3.76 24.43
CA LYS A 527 -12.53 4.58 25.56
C LYS A 527 -12.76 6.04 25.20
N SER A 528 -13.67 6.69 25.92
CA SER A 528 -13.98 8.10 25.70
C SER A 528 -12.75 8.96 25.94
N VAL A 529 -12.59 9.97 25.08
CA VAL A 529 -11.49 10.93 25.12
C VAL A 529 -12.02 12.37 25.11
N SER A 530 -11.22 13.28 25.62
CA SER A 530 -11.52 14.71 25.56
C SER A 530 -10.30 15.49 25.08
N LEU A 531 -10.56 16.62 24.42
CA LEU A 531 -9.50 17.49 23.92
C LEU A 531 -8.69 18.12 25.05
N ASN A 532 -7.37 17.94 25.00
CA ASN A 532 -6.43 18.49 25.97
C ASN A 532 -6.19 19.98 25.72
N ARG A 533 -6.06 20.77 26.79
CA ARG A 533 -5.71 22.19 26.67
C ARG A 533 -4.34 22.47 26.07
N LYS A 534 -3.42 21.48 26.05
CA LYS A 534 -2.08 21.61 25.44
C LYS A 534 -2.11 21.96 23.96
N VAL A 535 -3.21 21.67 23.26
CA VAL A 535 -3.38 22.04 21.83
C VAL A 535 -3.24 23.55 21.58
N THR A 536 -3.53 24.40 22.57
CA THR A 536 -3.40 25.88 22.42
C THR A 536 -1.95 26.36 22.39
N ALA A 537 -0.99 25.53 22.74
CA ALA A 537 0.44 25.84 22.62
C ALA A 537 1.00 25.54 21.23
N VAL A 538 0.25 24.78 20.41
CA VAL A 538 0.65 24.41 19.06
C VAL A 538 0.32 25.56 18.12
N LYS A 539 1.27 25.96 17.28
CA LYS A 539 1.07 27.02 16.28
C LYS A 539 1.12 26.42 14.88
N VAL A 540 0.11 26.68 14.08
CA VAL A 540 0.07 26.32 12.66
C VAL A 540 0.39 27.57 11.87
N ASN A 541 1.41 27.52 11.03
CA ASN A 541 1.84 28.64 10.21
C ASN A 541 1.71 28.31 8.72
N ASP A 542 1.70 29.34 7.88
CA ASP A 542 1.86 29.18 6.46
C ASP A 542 3.33 28.76 6.18
N PRO A 543 3.58 27.62 5.52
CA PRO A 543 4.93 27.22 5.17
C PRO A 543 5.52 28.00 3.97
N GLY A 544 4.75 28.90 3.35
CA GLY A 544 5.18 29.72 2.22
C GLY A 544 5.47 28.90 0.95
N LEU A 545 4.78 27.79 0.74
CA LEU A 545 5.03 26.87 -0.38
C LEU A 545 4.31 27.24 -1.69
N ALA A 546 3.55 28.32 -1.73
CA ALA A 546 2.78 28.73 -2.92
C ALA A 546 3.34 30.00 -3.60
N ASP A 547 4.50 30.50 -3.17
CA ASP A 547 5.16 31.64 -3.78
C ASP A 547 5.76 31.31 -5.18
N ASP A 548 6.22 32.34 -5.89
CA ASP A 548 6.74 32.20 -7.25
C ASP A 548 8.20 31.67 -7.34
N ASN A 549 8.78 31.20 -6.23
CA ASN A 549 10.16 30.70 -6.15
C ASN A 549 10.30 29.24 -6.57
N GLY A 550 9.74 28.83 -7.72
CA GLY A 550 9.73 27.45 -8.21
C GLY A 550 8.44 26.70 -7.86
N LEU A 551 8.35 25.45 -8.32
CA LEU A 551 7.17 24.61 -8.10
C LEU A 551 7.38 23.74 -6.84
N THR A 552 6.35 23.61 -6.01
CA THR A 552 6.41 22.70 -4.86
C THR A 552 6.37 21.25 -5.33
N LEU A 553 7.36 20.46 -4.94
CA LEU A 553 7.40 19.02 -5.19
C LEU A 553 6.50 18.29 -4.17
N LEU A 554 5.55 17.51 -4.67
CA LEU A 554 4.64 16.65 -3.92
C LEU A 554 4.95 15.18 -4.23
N PRO A 555 5.73 14.47 -3.41
CA PRO A 555 5.88 13.03 -3.54
C PRO A 555 4.56 12.32 -3.18
N THR A 556 4.04 11.51 -4.09
CA THR A 556 2.83 10.71 -3.86
C THR A 556 3.18 9.24 -3.71
N THR A 557 2.38 8.48 -2.95
CA THR A 557 2.59 7.04 -2.83
C THR A 557 1.86 6.32 -3.95
N SER A 558 2.55 5.44 -4.66
CA SER A 558 1.90 4.60 -5.66
C SER A 558 0.92 3.62 -5.01
N LEU A 559 -0.34 3.61 -5.44
CA LEU A 559 -1.34 2.64 -5.00
C LEU A 559 -0.89 1.19 -5.27
N LEU A 560 -0.26 0.96 -6.43
CA LEU A 560 0.11 -0.37 -6.91
C LEU A 560 1.41 -0.87 -6.27
N ILE A 561 2.49 -0.08 -6.35
CA ILE A 561 3.82 -0.53 -5.93
C ILE A 561 4.26 0.00 -4.55
N GLY A 562 3.45 0.87 -3.93
CA GLY A 562 3.69 1.41 -2.59
C GLY A 562 4.94 2.29 -2.52
N ASP A 563 5.78 2.01 -1.54
CA ASP A 563 7.10 2.61 -1.30
C ASP A 563 8.21 2.06 -2.21
N GLY A 564 7.87 1.19 -3.16
CA GLY A 564 8.80 0.45 -4.02
C GLY A 564 8.86 -1.05 -3.70
N SER A 565 8.37 -1.49 -2.55
CA SER A 565 8.35 -2.93 -2.17
C SER A 565 7.52 -3.80 -3.13
N GLY A 566 6.59 -3.18 -3.87
CA GLY A 566 5.79 -3.84 -4.90
C GLY A 566 6.40 -3.83 -6.31
N ALA A 567 7.52 -3.12 -6.54
CA ALA A 567 8.04 -2.87 -7.89
C ALA A 567 8.48 -4.14 -8.64
N ASN A 568 9.02 -5.16 -7.94
CA ASN A 568 9.41 -6.43 -8.56
C ASN A 568 8.25 -7.45 -8.66
N LYS A 569 7.02 -6.94 -8.86
CA LYS A 569 5.81 -7.76 -9.10
C LYS A 569 5.23 -7.38 -10.48
N PRO A 570 5.38 -8.26 -11.48
CA PRO A 570 5.01 -7.93 -12.86
C PRO A 570 3.55 -7.52 -13.04
N TRP A 571 2.60 -8.08 -12.30
CA TRP A 571 1.19 -7.65 -12.38
C TRP A 571 1.01 -6.20 -11.93
N LEU A 572 1.73 -5.77 -10.87
CA LEU A 572 1.62 -4.40 -10.36
C LEU A 572 2.29 -3.36 -11.27
N GLN A 573 3.29 -3.77 -12.06
CA GLN A 573 3.92 -2.93 -13.09
C GLN A 573 3.04 -2.78 -14.34
N GLU A 574 2.31 -3.84 -14.73
CA GLU A 574 1.56 -3.87 -15.98
C GLU A 574 0.10 -3.43 -15.83
N VAL A 575 -0.48 -3.51 -14.62
CA VAL A 575 -1.81 -2.94 -14.38
C VAL A 575 -1.74 -1.42 -14.48
N PRO A 576 -2.58 -0.79 -15.32
CA PRO A 576 -2.57 0.66 -15.47
C PRO A 576 -2.84 1.38 -14.14
N HIS A 577 -2.05 2.40 -13.85
CA HIS A 577 -2.28 3.24 -12.69
C HIS A 577 -3.65 3.93 -12.79
N PRO A 578 -4.52 3.85 -11.78
CA PRO A 578 -5.92 4.26 -11.92
C PRO A 578 -6.13 5.73 -12.28
N MET A 579 -5.20 6.61 -11.92
CA MET A 579 -5.33 8.05 -12.21
C MET A 579 -4.62 8.47 -13.51
N SER A 580 -3.47 7.90 -13.85
CA SER A 580 -2.69 8.29 -15.03
C SER A 580 -2.81 7.32 -16.21
N GLN A 581 -3.23 6.08 -15.98
CA GLN A 581 -3.20 4.96 -16.95
C GLN A 581 -1.78 4.66 -17.48
N ILE A 582 -0.74 5.13 -16.81
CA ILE A 582 0.66 4.83 -17.13
C ILE A 582 1.04 3.49 -16.51
N VAL A 583 1.85 2.73 -17.24
CA VAL A 583 2.41 1.43 -16.84
C VAL A 583 3.93 1.44 -16.98
N TRP A 584 4.64 0.68 -16.15
CA TRP A 584 6.10 0.46 -16.26
C TRP A 584 6.97 1.71 -16.24
N ASP A 585 6.52 2.81 -15.62
CA ASP A 585 7.27 4.07 -15.67
C ASP A 585 6.98 4.98 -14.47
N SER A 586 7.75 6.07 -14.38
CA SER A 586 7.46 7.25 -13.57
C SER A 586 7.00 8.41 -14.45
N TRP A 587 6.29 9.35 -13.84
CA TRP A 587 5.83 10.57 -14.50
C TRP A 587 5.84 11.73 -13.51
N VAL A 588 5.83 12.95 -14.06
CA VAL A 588 5.71 14.20 -13.31
C VAL A 588 4.35 14.79 -13.63
N GLU A 589 3.47 14.82 -12.65
CA GLU A 589 2.16 15.46 -12.78
C GLU A 589 2.34 16.98 -12.72
N ILE A 590 1.79 17.67 -13.70
CA ILE A 590 1.86 19.12 -13.82
C ILE A 590 0.51 19.67 -14.27
N ASN A 591 0.10 20.81 -13.69
CA ASN A 591 -1.09 21.51 -14.15
C ASN A 591 -0.90 21.97 -15.60
N PRO A 592 -1.89 21.75 -16.49
CA PRO A 592 -1.76 22.09 -17.92
C PRO A 592 -1.46 23.58 -18.19
N GLU A 593 -2.01 24.51 -17.39
CA GLU A 593 -1.74 25.95 -17.55
C GLU A 593 -0.29 26.28 -17.16
N THR A 594 0.24 25.63 -16.13
CA THR A 594 1.63 25.79 -15.70
C THR A 594 2.58 25.21 -16.74
N ALA A 595 2.26 24.02 -17.26
CA ALA A 595 3.03 23.37 -18.32
C ALA A 595 3.10 24.26 -19.57
N GLN A 596 1.95 24.84 -19.98
CA GLN A 596 1.89 25.76 -21.13
C GLN A 596 2.76 27.00 -20.92
N LYS A 597 2.74 27.60 -19.73
CA LYS A 597 3.60 28.76 -19.40
C LYS A 597 5.09 28.43 -19.49
N LEU A 598 5.45 27.19 -19.16
CA LEU A 598 6.84 26.69 -19.21
C LEU A 598 7.22 26.11 -20.59
N GLY A 599 6.30 26.10 -21.58
CA GLY A 599 6.53 25.50 -22.88
C GLY A 599 6.68 23.98 -22.86
N ILE A 600 6.13 23.32 -21.86
CA ILE A 600 6.17 21.86 -21.67
C ILE A 600 4.89 21.23 -22.23
N ASN A 601 5.01 20.34 -23.19
CA ASN A 601 3.89 19.58 -23.74
C ASN A 601 3.64 18.31 -22.90
N ASP A 602 2.41 17.79 -22.96
CA ASP A 602 2.09 16.47 -22.41
C ASP A 602 2.98 15.40 -23.02
N ARG A 603 3.50 14.49 -22.19
CA ARG A 603 4.45 13.44 -22.56
C ARG A 603 5.83 13.92 -23.03
N ALA A 604 6.20 15.17 -22.77
CA ALA A 604 7.58 15.63 -22.95
C ALA A 604 8.51 15.03 -21.90
N ILE A 605 9.80 14.83 -22.22
CA ILE A 605 10.82 14.52 -21.22
C ILE A 605 11.27 15.83 -20.60
N ILE A 606 11.17 15.92 -19.29
CA ILE A 606 11.63 17.06 -18.50
C ILE A 606 12.67 16.65 -17.48
N GLU A 607 13.59 17.54 -17.19
CA GLU A 607 14.49 17.46 -16.05
C GLU A 607 13.84 18.20 -14.87
N VAL A 608 13.76 17.51 -13.75
CA VAL A 608 13.29 18.06 -12.48
C VAL A 608 14.50 18.22 -11.59
N THR A 609 14.81 19.45 -11.18
CA THR A 609 15.97 19.76 -10.35
C THR A 609 15.53 20.37 -9.03
N THR A 610 16.09 19.89 -7.93
CA THR A 610 15.99 20.47 -6.59
C THR A 610 17.40 20.74 -6.06
N PRO A 611 17.57 21.43 -4.94
CA PRO A 611 18.88 21.57 -4.30
C PRO A 611 19.57 20.24 -3.93
N HIS A 612 18.82 19.12 -3.92
CA HIS A 612 19.30 17.80 -3.47
C HIS A 612 19.69 16.87 -4.63
N GLY A 613 19.15 17.10 -5.82
CA GLY A 613 19.43 16.27 -6.98
C GLY A 613 18.63 16.65 -8.22
N SER A 614 18.83 15.89 -9.29
CA SER A 614 18.13 16.06 -10.56
C SER A 614 17.77 14.71 -11.16
N VAL A 615 16.56 14.60 -11.71
CA VAL A 615 16.06 13.41 -12.39
C VAL A 615 15.36 13.79 -13.69
N GLN A 616 15.30 12.85 -14.64
CA GLN A 616 14.56 13.03 -15.88
C GLN A 616 13.34 12.09 -15.93
N ALA A 617 12.16 12.65 -16.16
CA ALA A 617 10.93 11.90 -16.27
C ALA A 617 9.96 12.52 -17.27
N THR A 618 8.89 11.81 -17.58
CA THR A 618 7.86 12.26 -18.52
C THR A 618 6.87 13.19 -17.84
N ALA A 619 6.60 14.34 -18.44
CA ALA A 619 5.53 15.23 -18.02
C ALA A 619 4.15 14.60 -18.31
N TYR A 620 3.24 14.69 -17.36
CA TYR A 620 1.86 14.25 -17.48
C TYR A 620 0.91 15.35 -17.04
N TYR A 621 -0.02 15.75 -17.93
CA TYR A 621 -1.01 16.77 -17.62
C TYR A 621 -2.04 16.26 -16.64
N HIS A 622 -1.99 16.78 -15.40
CA HIS A 622 -2.94 16.47 -14.35
C HIS A 622 -3.80 17.67 -14.02
N PHE A 623 -5.12 17.61 -14.28
CA PHE A 623 -6.06 18.72 -14.07
C PHE A 623 -6.40 18.95 -12.60
N GLY A 624 -6.17 17.95 -11.75
CA GLY A 624 -6.44 17.99 -10.31
C GLY A 624 -5.18 18.29 -9.47
N ILE A 625 -4.30 19.19 -9.93
CA ILE A 625 -3.13 19.61 -9.16
C ILE A 625 -3.05 21.13 -9.08
N HIS A 626 -2.54 21.64 -7.95
CA HIS A 626 -2.31 23.06 -7.75
C HIS A 626 -1.33 23.63 -8.78
N ARG A 627 -1.57 24.87 -9.26
CA ARG A 627 -0.78 25.49 -10.33
C ARG A 627 0.71 25.70 -9.99
N ASN A 628 1.04 25.86 -8.69
CA ASN A 628 2.41 26.04 -8.21
C ASN A 628 3.01 24.74 -7.63
N ALA A 629 2.48 23.57 -8.06
CA ALA A 629 2.96 22.27 -7.61
C ALA A 629 3.16 21.30 -8.77
N ILE A 630 4.07 20.34 -8.54
CA ILE A 630 4.22 19.13 -9.33
C ILE A 630 4.12 17.92 -8.41
N ALA A 631 3.64 16.78 -8.91
CA ALA A 631 3.64 15.55 -8.14
C ALA A 631 4.40 14.44 -8.86
N ILE A 632 5.08 13.58 -8.08
CA ILE A 632 5.83 12.43 -8.60
C ILE A 632 5.50 11.23 -7.73
N PRO A 633 4.95 10.13 -8.29
CA PRO A 633 4.74 8.89 -7.57
C PRO A 633 6.06 8.21 -7.18
N MET A 634 6.15 7.79 -5.92
CA MET A 634 7.26 6.99 -5.37
C MET A 634 7.20 5.55 -5.86
N GLY A 635 8.31 4.83 -5.71
CA GLY A 635 8.36 3.38 -5.80
C GLY A 635 9.00 2.82 -7.07
N GLN A 636 9.39 3.65 -8.02
CA GLN A 636 10.17 3.28 -9.22
C GLN A 636 11.65 3.70 -9.07
N GLY A 637 12.48 3.41 -10.09
CA GLY A 637 13.88 3.81 -10.14
C GLY A 637 14.83 2.85 -9.42
N HIS A 638 14.45 1.59 -9.26
CA HIS A 638 15.28 0.53 -8.71
C HIS A 638 16.45 0.16 -9.64
N GLN A 639 17.53 -0.33 -9.05
CA GLN A 639 18.77 -0.71 -9.75
C GLN A 639 19.30 -2.12 -9.40
N ASN A 640 18.81 -2.74 -8.35
CA ASN A 640 19.24 -4.06 -7.88
C ASN A 640 18.12 -4.83 -7.19
N SER A 641 16.89 -4.62 -7.63
CA SER A 641 15.69 -5.25 -7.04
C SER A 641 15.06 -6.32 -7.94
N GLY A 642 15.67 -6.59 -9.09
CA GLY A 642 15.28 -7.64 -10.04
C GLY A 642 14.75 -7.10 -11.37
N GLU A 643 14.69 -7.97 -12.36
CA GLU A 643 14.45 -7.64 -13.78
C GLU A 643 13.15 -6.85 -14.03
N VAL A 644 12.15 -7.00 -13.17
CA VAL A 644 10.85 -6.34 -13.30
C VAL A 644 10.87 -4.94 -12.69
N ALA A 645 11.74 -4.68 -11.71
CA ALA A 645 11.87 -3.38 -11.06
C ALA A 645 12.96 -2.52 -11.66
N ASP A 646 14.08 -3.15 -12.09
CA ASP A 646 15.29 -2.44 -12.46
C ASP A 646 15.15 -1.71 -13.81
N GLY A 647 15.60 -0.46 -13.81
CA GLY A 647 15.66 0.35 -15.04
C GLY A 647 14.33 0.96 -15.48
N PHE A 648 13.29 0.91 -14.66
CA PHE A 648 12.01 1.57 -14.89
C PHE A 648 11.86 2.80 -13.99
N GLY A 649 11.47 3.94 -14.59
CA GLY A 649 11.18 5.18 -13.88
C GLY A 649 12.38 5.80 -13.14
N ILE A 650 12.07 6.59 -12.13
CA ILE A 650 13.06 7.33 -11.31
C ILE A 650 12.77 7.15 -9.81
N ASN A 651 13.79 7.30 -8.99
CA ASN A 651 13.62 7.34 -7.54
C ASN A 651 13.44 8.81 -7.09
N VAL A 652 12.24 9.17 -6.66
CA VAL A 652 11.93 10.53 -6.22
C VAL A 652 12.71 10.93 -4.95
N MET A 653 13.19 9.97 -4.16
CA MET A 653 14.01 10.25 -2.96
C MET A 653 15.29 11.00 -3.28
N GLU A 654 15.80 10.91 -4.52
CA GLU A 654 16.97 11.67 -4.99
C GLU A 654 16.74 13.19 -5.02
N LEU A 655 15.48 13.63 -5.00
CA LEU A 655 15.07 15.04 -5.03
C LEU A 655 14.75 15.59 -3.63
N LEU A 656 14.72 14.75 -2.59
CA LEU A 656 14.22 15.11 -1.28
C LEU A 656 15.33 15.45 -0.29
N SER A 657 15.01 16.35 0.64
CA SER A 657 15.83 16.63 1.82
C SER A 657 15.62 15.60 2.92
N ASP A 658 16.50 15.58 3.89
CA ASP A 658 16.42 14.82 5.14
C ASP A 658 15.72 15.57 6.27
N LYS A 659 15.02 16.67 5.96
CA LYS A 659 14.22 17.41 6.96
C LYS A 659 13.13 16.53 7.56
N MET A 660 12.87 16.76 8.85
CA MET A 660 11.87 16.03 9.61
C MET A 660 10.91 16.99 10.32
N ASP A 661 9.73 16.49 10.63
CA ASP A 661 8.78 17.15 11.52
C ASP A 661 9.15 16.97 13.00
N SER A 662 8.37 17.56 13.90
CA SER A 662 8.59 17.48 15.34
C SER A 662 8.42 16.07 15.94
N ALA A 663 7.86 15.11 15.20
CA ALA A 663 7.75 13.70 15.56
C ALA A 663 8.89 12.83 14.99
N GLY A 664 9.81 13.41 14.23
CA GLY A 664 10.89 12.68 13.58
C GLY A 664 10.50 11.97 12.29
N ASN A 665 9.43 12.38 11.60
CA ASN A 665 9.10 11.89 10.27
C ASN A 665 9.68 12.78 9.20
N PHE A 666 10.02 12.20 8.02
CA PHE A 666 10.45 13.00 6.88
C PHE A 666 9.38 14.00 6.45
N ALA A 667 9.79 15.25 6.29
CA ALA A 667 9.02 16.28 5.64
C ALA A 667 9.16 16.10 4.11
N LEU A 668 8.31 15.24 3.54
CA LEU A 668 8.36 14.92 2.10
C LEU A 668 8.02 16.14 1.25
N VAL A 669 7.17 17.04 1.75
CA VAL A 669 6.75 18.29 1.12
C VAL A 669 7.53 19.46 1.74
N GLY A 670 8.14 20.26 0.88
CA GLY A 670 8.97 21.41 1.32
C GLY A 670 10.12 21.70 0.35
N ASN A 671 10.36 20.82 -0.61
CA ASN A 671 11.37 21.01 -1.65
C ASN A 671 10.76 21.78 -2.83
N ARG A 672 11.52 22.77 -3.33
CA ARG A 672 11.19 23.50 -4.55
C ARG A 672 11.90 22.86 -5.73
N ALA A 673 11.20 22.75 -6.84
CA ALA A 673 11.71 22.15 -8.06
C ALA A 673 11.69 23.16 -9.22
N GLU A 674 12.73 23.10 -10.02
CA GLU A 674 12.80 23.77 -11.33
C GLU A 674 12.61 22.71 -12.42
N LEU A 675 11.91 23.08 -13.49
CA LEU A 675 11.65 22.22 -14.64
C LEU A 675 12.36 22.73 -15.88
N LYS A 676 12.99 21.82 -16.61
CA LYS A 676 13.63 22.10 -17.88
C LYS A 676 13.20 21.07 -18.94
N LEU A 677 12.72 21.56 -20.07
CA LEU A 677 12.41 20.70 -21.22
C LEU A 677 13.70 20.10 -21.81
N ILE A 678 13.75 18.77 -21.94
CA ILE A 678 14.86 18.01 -22.51
C ILE A 678 14.50 17.48 -23.90
N ASN A 679 13.31 16.87 -24.04
CA ASN A 679 12.83 16.37 -25.33
C ASN A 679 11.30 16.49 -25.39
N GLU A 680 10.78 16.80 -26.56
CA GLU A 680 9.33 16.97 -26.77
C GLU A 680 8.53 15.65 -26.73
N LYS A 681 9.18 14.49 -26.82
CA LYS A 681 8.52 13.19 -26.83
C LYS A 681 9.23 12.17 -25.96
N SER A 682 8.45 11.41 -25.20
CA SER A 682 8.91 10.25 -24.43
C SER A 682 8.35 8.95 -25.00
N TYR A 683 8.95 7.84 -24.53
CA TYR A 683 8.42 6.48 -24.75
C TYR A 683 7.67 5.99 -23.49
N THR A 684 6.93 6.86 -22.83
CA THR A 684 6.08 6.43 -21.71
C THR A 684 4.83 5.77 -22.25
N VAL A 685 4.53 4.59 -21.72
CA VAL A 685 3.35 3.81 -22.10
C VAL A 685 2.17 4.21 -21.25
N ASN A 686 1.17 4.76 -21.94
CA ASN A 686 -0.11 5.11 -21.36
C ASN A 686 -1.19 4.34 -22.11
N THR A 687 -2.04 3.61 -21.41
CA THR A 687 -3.10 2.78 -21.98
C THR A 687 -4.41 3.56 -22.21
N ASP A 688 -4.46 4.81 -21.74
CA ASP A 688 -5.60 5.70 -21.91
C ASP A 688 -5.71 6.22 -23.35
N GLY A 689 -6.86 6.04 -23.94
CA GLY A 689 -7.17 6.64 -25.25
C GLY A 689 -7.44 8.14 -25.15
N ASN A 690 -8.10 8.59 -24.10
CA ASN A 690 -8.37 10.01 -23.80
C ASN A 690 -8.86 10.19 -22.37
N ALA A 691 -8.10 10.94 -21.58
CA ALA A 691 -8.44 11.27 -20.18
C ALA A 691 -9.71 12.11 -20.01
N ARG A 692 -10.31 12.64 -21.10
CA ARG A 692 -11.48 13.53 -21.06
C ARG A 692 -12.62 13.02 -21.92
N GLN A 693 -13.84 13.19 -21.46
CA GLN A 693 -15.04 12.78 -22.19
C GLN A 693 -15.33 13.68 -23.39
N LEU A 694 -15.00 14.97 -23.29
CA LEU A 694 -15.23 15.96 -24.34
C LEU A 694 -16.69 15.92 -24.88
N GLY A 695 -17.67 15.85 -23.97
CA GLY A 695 -19.10 15.80 -24.31
C GLY A 695 -19.61 14.47 -24.85
N ARG A 696 -18.80 13.40 -24.84
CA ARG A 696 -19.21 12.07 -25.36
C ARG A 696 -20.07 11.23 -24.39
N GLU A 697 -20.23 11.66 -23.15
CA GLU A 697 -21.02 10.99 -22.09
C GLU A 697 -20.69 9.49 -21.91
N ILE A 698 -19.39 9.14 -21.95
CA ILE A 698 -18.93 7.74 -21.85
C ILE A 698 -19.18 7.21 -20.44
N ALA A 699 -18.83 7.99 -19.40
CA ALA A 699 -19.11 7.69 -18.01
C ALA A 699 -20.33 8.53 -17.56
N GLY A 700 -21.50 7.91 -17.55
CA GLY A 700 -22.76 8.56 -17.18
C GLY A 700 -22.79 8.91 -15.69
N ALA A 701 -23.31 10.09 -15.35
CA ALA A 701 -23.57 10.51 -13.98
C ALA A 701 -24.94 11.17 -13.88
N THR A 702 -25.55 11.10 -12.70
CA THR A 702 -26.83 11.76 -12.41
C THR A 702 -26.82 12.36 -11.00
N THR A 703 -27.72 13.29 -10.72
CA THR A 703 -27.85 13.84 -9.36
C THR A 703 -28.83 13.04 -8.52
N VAL A 704 -28.68 13.11 -7.19
CA VAL A 704 -29.61 12.49 -6.23
C VAL A 704 -31.05 12.96 -6.48
N GLU A 705 -31.23 14.24 -6.84
CA GLU A 705 -32.55 14.83 -7.14
C GLU A 705 -33.18 14.19 -8.38
N LYS A 706 -32.43 14.07 -9.49
CA LYS A 706 -32.94 13.41 -10.72
C LYS A 706 -33.24 11.95 -10.49
N LEU A 707 -32.36 11.28 -9.76
CA LEU A 707 -32.55 9.87 -9.45
C LEU A 707 -33.80 9.64 -8.58
N SER A 708 -34.03 10.48 -7.57
CA SER A 708 -35.22 10.41 -6.71
C SER A 708 -36.53 10.69 -7.44
N LYS A 709 -36.48 11.48 -8.52
CA LYS A 709 -37.63 11.77 -9.40
C LYS A 709 -37.84 10.73 -10.49
N GLY A 710 -36.98 9.70 -10.59
CA GLY A 710 -36.99 8.71 -11.66
C GLY A 710 -36.54 9.27 -13.04
N GLU A 711 -35.86 10.41 -13.03
CA GLU A 711 -35.35 11.12 -14.21
C GLU A 711 -33.89 10.70 -14.52
N ALA A 712 -33.48 9.48 -14.14
CA ALA A 712 -32.16 8.99 -14.46
C ALA A 712 -31.98 8.97 -15.98
N HIS A 713 -31.00 9.71 -16.47
CA HIS A 713 -30.62 9.69 -17.89
C HIS A 713 -30.11 8.29 -18.21
N HIS A 714 -30.98 7.46 -18.74
CA HIS A 714 -30.54 6.39 -19.62
C HIS A 714 -30.13 7.09 -20.92
N GLY A 715 -28.85 7.37 -21.10
CA GLY A 715 -28.31 7.70 -22.41
C GLY A 715 -28.84 6.63 -23.35
N GLY A 716 -29.79 7.02 -24.21
CA GLY A 716 -30.44 6.09 -25.13
C GLY A 716 -29.41 5.65 -26.16
N HIS A 717 -28.52 4.77 -25.77
CA HIS A 717 -27.74 4.04 -26.74
C HIS A 717 -28.73 3.28 -27.59
N LYS A 718 -28.99 3.78 -28.79
CA LYS A 718 -29.62 2.97 -29.83
C LYS A 718 -28.87 1.65 -29.81
N ARG A 719 -29.62 0.54 -29.63
CA ARG A 719 -29.00 -0.81 -29.70
C ARG A 719 -28.08 -0.82 -30.93
N PRO A 720 -26.82 -1.20 -30.77
CA PRO A 720 -25.96 -1.33 -31.93
C PRO A 720 -26.63 -2.24 -32.92
N ILE A 721 -26.46 -1.94 -34.22
CA ILE A 721 -26.96 -2.81 -35.29
C ILE A 721 -26.31 -4.17 -35.09
N GLU A 722 -27.11 -5.16 -34.74
CA GLU A 722 -26.61 -6.53 -34.60
C GLU A 722 -26.33 -7.08 -36.01
N PHE A 723 -25.06 -7.25 -36.34
CA PHE A 723 -24.64 -7.86 -37.64
C PHE A 723 -24.76 -9.38 -37.64
N TYR A 724 -24.98 -9.99 -36.50
CA TYR A 724 -25.10 -11.44 -36.34
C TYR A 724 -26.49 -11.77 -35.82
N PRO A 725 -27.13 -12.84 -36.36
CA PRO A 725 -28.44 -13.29 -35.83
C PRO A 725 -28.30 -13.64 -34.35
N ASP A 726 -29.31 -13.27 -33.55
CA ASP A 726 -29.39 -13.65 -32.15
C ASP A 726 -29.36 -15.17 -32.03
N ARG A 727 -28.22 -15.72 -31.61
CA ARG A 727 -28.06 -17.17 -31.39
C ARG A 727 -28.69 -17.66 -30.10
N SER A 728 -29.33 -16.77 -29.33
CA SER A 728 -30.03 -17.15 -28.10
C SER A 728 -31.15 -18.13 -28.30
N GLU A 729 -31.76 -18.14 -29.54
CA GLU A 729 -32.85 -19.03 -29.91
C GLU A 729 -32.40 -20.34 -30.60
N THR A 730 -31.11 -20.48 -30.94
CA THR A 730 -30.60 -21.71 -31.53
C THR A 730 -30.42 -22.77 -30.44
N ALA A 731 -31.31 -23.73 -30.38
CA ALA A 731 -31.30 -24.85 -29.47
C ALA A 731 -29.91 -25.50 -29.36
N GLY A 732 -29.34 -25.52 -28.15
CA GLY A 732 -28.11 -26.21 -27.83
C GLY A 732 -26.83 -25.39 -27.87
N TYR A 733 -26.81 -24.14 -28.36
CA TYR A 733 -25.58 -23.31 -28.36
C TYR A 733 -25.33 -22.63 -27.03
N TYR A 734 -26.32 -22.22 -26.29
CA TYR A 734 -26.21 -21.64 -24.96
C TYR A 734 -26.88 -22.53 -23.94
N LYS A 735 -26.17 -22.77 -22.83
CA LYS A 735 -26.79 -23.39 -21.64
C LYS A 735 -27.88 -22.45 -21.11
N PRO A 736 -28.90 -22.97 -20.39
CA PRO A 736 -30.04 -22.18 -19.91
C PRO A 736 -29.64 -21.07 -18.93
N TYR A 737 -28.42 -21.11 -18.39
CA TYR A 737 -27.91 -20.13 -17.43
C TYR A 737 -26.92 -19.17 -18.10
N ARG A 738 -27.11 -17.88 -17.88
CA ARG A 738 -26.21 -16.80 -18.33
C ARG A 738 -25.73 -16.05 -17.09
N TRP A 739 -24.45 -15.70 -17.09
CA TRP A 739 -23.87 -14.85 -16.06
C TRP A 739 -24.13 -13.39 -16.42
N GLY A 740 -24.58 -12.61 -15.42
CA GLY A 740 -24.63 -11.16 -15.47
C GLY A 740 -23.79 -10.59 -14.33
N MET A 741 -23.06 -9.52 -14.59
CA MET A 741 -22.29 -8.79 -13.59
C MET A 741 -22.73 -7.33 -13.57
N THR A 742 -23.04 -6.83 -12.38
CA THR A 742 -23.32 -5.41 -12.15
C THR A 742 -22.26 -4.85 -11.22
N ILE A 743 -21.65 -3.72 -11.62
CA ILE A 743 -20.67 -3.00 -10.81
C ILE A 743 -21.32 -1.71 -10.34
N ASP A 744 -21.46 -1.54 -9.03
CA ASP A 744 -21.94 -0.31 -8.41
C ASP A 744 -20.80 0.71 -8.39
N LEU A 745 -20.84 1.68 -9.31
CA LEU A 745 -19.80 2.71 -9.46
C LEU A 745 -19.79 3.73 -8.31
N ASP A 746 -20.87 3.86 -7.54
CA ASP A 746 -20.87 4.67 -6.32
C ASP A 746 -20.02 4.00 -5.22
N ARG A 747 -20.05 2.67 -5.15
CA ARG A 747 -19.25 1.89 -4.19
C ARG A 747 -17.84 1.61 -4.68
N CYS A 748 -17.62 1.62 -5.99
CA CYS A 748 -16.30 1.42 -6.58
C CYS A 748 -15.38 2.60 -6.28
N ASN A 749 -14.22 2.34 -5.67
CA ASN A 749 -13.21 3.36 -5.42
C ASN A 749 -12.12 3.46 -6.50
N GLY A 750 -12.15 2.60 -7.52
CA GLY A 750 -11.20 2.65 -8.62
C GLY A 750 -9.81 2.05 -8.33
N CYS A 751 -9.65 1.23 -7.28
CA CYS A 751 -8.34 0.75 -6.79
C CYS A 751 -7.65 -0.32 -7.65
N SER A 752 -8.20 -0.74 -8.78
CA SER A 752 -7.68 -1.78 -9.68
C SER A 752 -7.47 -3.18 -9.05
N ALA A 753 -7.93 -3.42 -7.81
CA ALA A 753 -7.81 -4.74 -7.17
C ALA A 753 -8.51 -5.85 -7.97
N CYS A 754 -9.65 -5.57 -8.61
CA CYS A 754 -10.37 -6.50 -9.47
C CYS A 754 -9.58 -6.86 -10.74
N MET A 755 -8.78 -5.93 -11.29
CA MET A 755 -7.90 -6.21 -12.43
C MET A 755 -6.80 -7.20 -12.04
N VAL A 756 -6.12 -6.96 -10.91
CA VAL A 756 -5.07 -7.85 -10.40
C VAL A 756 -5.66 -9.22 -9.99
N ALA A 757 -6.85 -9.23 -9.37
CA ALA A 757 -7.55 -10.48 -9.04
C ALA A 757 -7.89 -11.29 -10.28
N CYS A 758 -8.30 -10.61 -11.37
CA CYS A 758 -8.55 -11.25 -12.67
C CYS A 758 -7.27 -11.81 -13.29
N TYR A 759 -6.14 -11.09 -13.19
CA TYR A 759 -4.83 -11.57 -13.62
C TYR A 759 -4.43 -12.84 -12.87
N ALA A 760 -4.62 -12.85 -11.55
CA ALA A 760 -4.30 -13.99 -10.70
C ALA A 760 -5.19 -15.21 -10.99
N GLU A 761 -6.51 -15.01 -11.12
CA GLU A 761 -7.47 -16.10 -11.37
C GLU A 761 -7.29 -16.74 -12.74
N ASN A 762 -7.09 -15.91 -13.76
CA ASN A 762 -7.07 -16.36 -15.15
C ASN A 762 -5.64 -16.57 -15.67
N ASN A 763 -4.62 -16.44 -14.80
CA ASN A 763 -3.22 -16.54 -15.16
C ASN A 763 -2.88 -15.70 -16.42
N ILE A 764 -3.33 -14.43 -16.41
CA ILE A 764 -3.12 -13.51 -17.52
C ILE A 764 -1.61 -13.22 -17.64
N PRO A 765 -0.99 -13.43 -18.83
CA PRO A 765 0.43 -13.23 -18.99
C PRO A 765 0.82 -11.76 -18.98
N VAL A 766 1.96 -11.46 -18.40
CA VAL A 766 2.61 -10.15 -18.48
C VAL A 766 3.39 -10.07 -19.81
N VAL A 767 3.26 -8.97 -20.52
CA VAL A 767 3.89 -8.78 -21.84
C VAL A 767 5.00 -7.73 -21.83
N GLY A 768 5.07 -6.89 -20.80
CA GLY A 768 6.12 -5.89 -20.59
C GLY A 768 5.88 -4.57 -21.34
N LYS A 769 6.65 -3.54 -20.95
CA LYS A 769 6.51 -2.14 -21.40
C LYS A 769 6.39 -2.01 -22.93
N VAL A 770 7.32 -2.64 -23.67
CA VAL A 770 7.40 -2.49 -25.13
C VAL A 770 6.14 -3.00 -25.83
N ARG A 771 5.67 -4.18 -25.42
CA ARG A 771 4.49 -4.79 -26.08
C ARG A 771 3.20 -4.08 -25.71
N THR A 772 3.06 -3.67 -24.47
CA THR A 772 1.92 -2.83 -24.05
C THR A 772 1.91 -1.52 -24.83
N GLY A 773 3.08 -0.90 -25.04
CA GLY A 773 3.23 0.35 -25.82
C GLY A 773 2.84 0.25 -27.30
N ILE A 774 2.85 -0.93 -27.90
CA ILE A 774 2.36 -1.18 -29.27
C ILE A 774 0.92 -1.74 -29.27
N GLY A 775 0.20 -1.61 -28.17
CA GLY A 775 -1.23 -1.95 -28.06
C GLY A 775 -1.53 -3.39 -27.66
N ARG A 776 -0.54 -4.19 -27.20
CA ARG A 776 -0.79 -5.54 -26.68
C ARG A 776 -1.12 -5.47 -25.18
N GLU A 777 -2.27 -4.94 -24.88
CA GLU A 777 -2.81 -4.91 -23.52
C GLU A 777 -3.61 -6.19 -23.25
N MET A 778 -3.34 -6.83 -22.11
CA MET A 778 -3.90 -8.15 -21.77
C MET A 778 -5.04 -8.09 -20.76
N SER A 779 -5.40 -6.92 -20.26
CA SER A 779 -6.45 -6.77 -19.25
C SER A 779 -7.83 -7.14 -19.80
N TRP A 780 -8.53 -8.08 -19.15
CA TRP A 780 -9.91 -8.42 -19.48
C TRP A 780 -10.92 -7.47 -18.82
N ILE A 781 -10.54 -6.91 -17.68
CA ILE A 781 -11.30 -5.87 -16.99
C ILE A 781 -10.45 -4.61 -17.07
N ARG A 782 -11.05 -3.49 -17.49
CA ARG A 782 -10.40 -2.19 -17.52
C ARG A 782 -11.14 -1.25 -16.60
N LEU A 783 -10.38 -0.40 -15.96
CA LEU A 783 -10.86 0.72 -15.20
C LEU A 783 -10.45 2.00 -15.94
N GLU A 784 -11.42 2.72 -16.45
CA GLU A 784 -11.18 4.01 -17.10
C GLU A 784 -11.63 5.15 -16.18
N ARG A 785 -10.94 6.28 -16.26
CA ARG A 785 -11.33 7.50 -15.55
C ARG A 785 -11.34 8.67 -16.51
N TYR A 786 -12.27 9.59 -16.29
CA TYR A 786 -12.41 10.81 -17.05
C TYR A 786 -12.36 11.99 -16.11
N ILE A 787 -11.57 13.01 -16.45
CA ILE A 787 -11.33 14.20 -15.64
C ILE A 787 -11.82 15.42 -16.44
N GLU A 788 -12.65 16.24 -15.83
CA GLU A 788 -13.18 17.47 -16.40
C GLU A 788 -12.99 18.64 -15.41
N GLY A 789 -12.82 19.85 -15.94
CA GLY A 789 -12.78 21.09 -15.12
C GLY A 789 -11.49 21.28 -14.31
N TYR A 790 -11.55 22.24 -13.38
CA TYR A 790 -10.51 22.59 -12.41
C TYR A 790 -11.14 23.30 -11.20
N GLY A 791 -10.59 23.14 -10.00
CA GLY A 791 -11.14 23.74 -8.78
C GLY A 791 -12.55 23.26 -8.49
N ASP A 792 -13.50 24.18 -8.27
CA ASP A 792 -14.90 23.83 -7.96
C ASP A 792 -15.63 23.14 -9.11
N ASP A 793 -15.17 23.31 -10.36
CA ASP A 793 -15.70 22.64 -11.56
C ASP A 793 -14.99 21.28 -11.82
N PHE A 794 -14.06 20.88 -10.97
CA PHE A 794 -13.35 19.61 -11.13
C PHE A 794 -14.27 18.42 -10.89
N GLU A 795 -14.29 17.50 -11.82
CA GLU A 795 -15.08 16.28 -11.75
C GLU A 795 -14.27 15.08 -12.27
N THR A 796 -14.32 13.99 -11.55
CA THR A 796 -13.75 12.71 -11.99
C THR A 796 -14.84 11.64 -12.05
N ARG A 797 -14.91 10.92 -13.16
CA ARG A 797 -15.83 9.80 -13.37
C ARG A 797 -15.10 8.56 -13.76
N PHE A 798 -15.52 7.43 -13.20
CA PHE A 798 -15.02 6.10 -13.53
C PHE A 798 -16.01 5.33 -14.40
N SER A 799 -15.49 4.44 -15.25
CA SER A 799 -16.30 3.50 -16.03
C SER A 799 -15.63 2.13 -16.11
#